data_4deae5d55da7393bfd285fe0c3936d51
#
_entry.id   4deae5d55da7393bfd285fe0c3936d51
#
_cell.length_a   1.000
_cell.length_b   1.000
_cell.length_c   1.000
_cell.angle_alpha   90.00
_cell.angle_beta   90.00
_cell.angle_gamma   90.00
#
_symmetry.space_group_name_H-M   'P 1'
#
loop_
_entity.id
_entity.type
_entity.pdbx_description
1 polymer ?
#
loop_
_entity_poly.entity_id
_entity_poly.type
_entity_poly.pdbx_seq_one_letter_code
_entity_poly.pdbx_strand_id
1 'polypeptide(L)'
;NFFQMYTAEAIQQAYENNQWIDWIDEATQGNASQKDVNLSIRGGSDKIKVYSSFSYNNTEGLLSNENQTRYGMRFNVDYDIRKWLKIGTSSALTYTIKNSRGKNIFTKSLTAFPLGKPYDDNGNINVEFIEGETSPFGDEIENQYANETRTIYANVNGYLEIIPLKGLSFRSQISTTLSSSRNGQYIGEHSLQGVENGYSSPYAYINNNYGYSYLWDNILTYNFDFLKDHKVTLTGVTSWSHGQSDYNNMRASGQPLDSYLFHNMASGITKHGVQSYYSQNQKMSYALRFNYVYKDKYIASFTTRWDGASHLADGHKWESFPAGALAWRISQEPFMQSTEKWLSNLKLRLSYGVTGNSGGMGAYSSQTGAATYSAVSIDGVLSSMSQLVSPYGNPSIGWEKTYQWNYGVDLGLFNNRINLSVDFYDSKTKDLLFSRTLPITSAITAWGSPMTTWQNIGETSNKGYEIQLSTVNIRNKNFEWSSSISYTHNDEKIVSLPDGDLIAKKLFEGHPIKTFYDYKYVGIWGTAEEEEAAKYGCQPGYVKIETVEQFTTDENGNLVGDGGVHTYSNTRDLQILGSNVPDGILGVNNTFKYRNFDLSAFVMLRYGQMIDSKTIGWYSTKNNNQPKGTDYWTPENQTAYFPRPGIASTTGIESLRYIDGSYAKIKNITLGYTFPNKLCKRLGIEKCRIYGTAYNVFVLPFKSELKHTDPENNGSDTFPLYKTYLLGLNVSF
;
A
#
# COMPACT_ATOMS: atom_id res chain seq x y z
N ASN A 1 4.91 -6.98 44.63
CA ASN A 1 3.50 -7.07 44.93
C ASN A 1 2.74 -6.13 44.01
N PHE A 2 1.69 -6.62 43.27
CA PHE A 2 0.89 -5.85 42.31
C PHE A 2 0.44 -4.51 42.93
N PHE A 3 -0.04 -4.51 44.16
CA PHE A 3 -0.53 -3.32 44.86
C PHE A 3 0.53 -2.29 45.23
N GLN A 4 1.81 -2.61 45.21
CA GLN A 4 2.85 -1.60 45.43
C GLN A 4 3.10 -0.69 44.23
N MET A 5 2.61 -1.07 43.07
CA MET A 5 2.75 -0.29 41.83
C MET A 5 1.55 0.63 41.56
N TYR A 6 0.38 0.31 42.13
CA TYR A 6 -0.88 1.05 41.91
C TYR A 6 -1.46 1.51 43.24
N THR A 7 -1.58 2.82 43.42
CA THR A 7 -2.12 3.44 44.63
C THR A 7 -3.60 3.75 44.55
N ALA A 8 -4.23 3.61 43.36
CA ALA A 8 -5.64 3.92 43.15
C ALA A 8 -6.52 2.81 43.75
N GLU A 9 -7.38 3.19 44.67
CA GLU A 9 -8.35 2.30 45.34
C GLU A 9 -9.26 1.59 44.35
N ALA A 10 -9.65 2.26 43.26
CA ALA A 10 -10.49 1.70 42.21
C ALA A 10 -9.86 0.50 41.49
N ILE A 11 -8.54 0.53 41.28
CA ILE A 11 -7.78 -0.60 40.65
C ILE A 11 -7.72 -1.79 41.60
N GLN A 12 -7.49 -1.54 42.89
CA GLN A 12 -7.50 -2.60 43.91
C GLN A 12 -8.87 -3.26 43.98
N GLN A 13 -9.93 -2.48 44.05
CA GLN A 13 -11.32 -3.00 44.08
C GLN A 13 -11.64 -3.82 42.83
N ALA A 14 -11.26 -3.34 41.63
CA ALA A 14 -11.49 -4.05 40.39
C ALA A 14 -10.75 -5.40 40.36
N TYR A 15 -9.52 -5.46 40.87
CA TYR A 15 -8.74 -6.69 41.01
C TYR A 15 -9.37 -7.67 42.00
N GLU A 16 -9.75 -7.21 43.19
CA GLU A 16 -10.40 -8.03 44.23
C GLU A 16 -11.75 -8.57 43.78
N ASN A 17 -12.49 -7.79 42.98
CA ASN A 17 -13.77 -8.18 42.38
C ASN A 17 -13.62 -9.01 41.08
N ASN A 18 -12.39 -9.35 40.68
CA ASN A 18 -12.07 -10.13 39.46
C ASN A 18 -12.67 -9.52 38.18
N GLN A 19 -12.62 -8.19 38.04
CA GLN A 19 -13.19 -7.42 36.91
C GLN A 19 -12.17 -7.31 35.77
N TRP A 20 -11.77 -8.45 35.21
CA TRP A 20 -10.87 -8.49 34.03
C TRP A 20 -11.64 -8.30 32.75
N ILE A 21 -11.07 -7.52 31.83
CA ILE A 21 -11.66 -7.17 30.53
C ILE A 21 -10.73 -7.63 29.41
N ASP A 22 -11.27 -8.37 28.44
CA ASP A 22 -10.63 -8.58 27.14
C ASP A 22 -11.15 -7.54 26.16
N TRP A 23 -10.45 -6.42 26.07
CA TRP A 23 -10.84 -5.29 25.24
C TRP A 23 -10.89 -5.60 23.75
N ILE A 24 -10.15 -6.59 23.27
CA ILE A 24 -10.17 -6.98 21.85
C ILE A 24 -11.44 -7.77 21.54
N ASP A 25 -11.84 -8.67 22.43
CA ASP A 25 -13.09 -9.43 22.27
C ASP A 25 -14.30 -8.49 22.32
N GLU A 26 -14.29 -7.54 23.26
CA GLU A 26 -15.34 -6.51 23.38
C GLU A 26 -15.39 -5.56 22.17
N ALA A 27 -14.23 -5.14 21.59
CA ALA A 27 -14.17 -4.20 20.47
C ALA A 27 -14.54 -4.82 19.14
N THR A 28 -14.42 -6.15 19.01
CA THR A 28 -14.55 -6.84 17.74
C THR A 28 -15.82 -7.69 17.66
N GLN A 29 -16.47 -7.66 16.52
CA GLN A 29 -17.50 -8.64 16.20
C GLN A 29 -16.79 -9.98 15.96
N GLY A 30 -17.24 -11.05 16.59
CA GLY A 30 -16.63 -12.38 16.41
C GLY A 30 -16.63 -12.85 14.96
N ASN A 31 -17.62 -12.43 14.16
CA ASN A 31 -17.71 -12.70 12.73
C ASN A 31 -18.28 -11.49 12.00
N ALA A 32 -17.57 -10.99 11.01
CA ALA A 32 -18.03 -9.96 10.09
C ALA A 32 -18.51 -10.59 8.76
N SER A 33 -19.65 -10.15 8.25
CA SER A 33 -20.24 -10.71 7.04
C SER A 33 -19.85 -9.93 5.79
N GLN A 34 -19.65 -10.67 4.68
CA GLN A 34 -19.52 -10.07 3.36
C GLN A 34 -20.49 -10.73 2.39
N LYS A 35 -21.19 -9.91 1.60
CA LYS A 35 -22.17 -10.35 0.60
C LYS A 35 -21.79 -9.75 -0.76
N ASP A 36 -21.57 -10.61 -1.75
CA ASP A 36 -21.25 -10.22 -3.12
C ASP A 36 -22.26 -10.81 -4.08
N VAL A 37 -22.94 -9.97 -4.84
CA VAL A 37 -23.86 -10.39 -5.90
C VAL A 37 -23.44 -9.72 -7.21
N ASN A 38 -23.28 -10.50 -8.27
CA ASN A 38 -22.99 -10.00 -9.60
C ASN A 38 -23.94 -10.62 -10.61
N LEU A 39 -24.67 -9.78 -11.34
CA LEU A 39 -25.53 -10.16 -12.45
C LEU A 39 -24.97 -9.58 -13.72
N SER A 40 -24.81 -10.37 -14.77
CA SER A 40 -24.34 -9.87 -16.06
C SER A 40 -25.11 -10.47 -17.22
N ILE A 41 -25.31 -9.67 -18.26
CA ILE A 41 -25.94 -10.05 -19.49
C ILE A 41 -25.01 -9.67 -20.64
N ARG A 42 -24.80 -10.62 -21.55
CA ARG A 42 -24.08 -10.39 -22.80
C ARG A 42 -24.88 -10.91 -23.96
N GLY A 43 -24.88 -10.16 -25.03
CA GLY A 43 -25.59 -10.55 -26.25
C GLY A 43 -25.11 -9.73 -27.42
N GLY A 44 -25.57 -10.10 -28.62
CA GLY A 44 -25.24 -9.33 -29.79
C GLY A 44 -25.45 -10.09 -31.08
N SER A 45 -25.01 -9.48 -32.17
CA SER A 45 -24.96 -10.02 -33.52
C SER A 45 -23.56 -9.78 -34.08
N ASP A 46 -23.36 -10.13 -35.35
CA ASP A 46 -22.09 -9.86 -36.06
C ASP A 46 -21.73 -8.38 -36.09
N LYS A 47 -22.72 -7.49 -35.94
CA LYS A 47 -22.52 -6.03 -36.02
C LYS A 47 -22.51 -5.34 -34.66
N ILE A 48 -23.23 -5.86 -33.67
CA ILE A 48 -23.37 -5.22 -32.38
C ILE A 48 -23.08 -6.22 -31.27
N LYS A 49 -22.27 -5.82 -30.29
CA LYS A 49 -21.98 -6.58 -29.08
C LYS A 49 -22.34 -5.72 -27.88
N VAL A 50 -23.10 -6.30 -26.96
CA VAL A 50 -23.54 -5.62 -25.74
C VAL A 50 -23.16 -6.45 -24.55
N TYR A 51 -22.63 -5.78 -23.54
CA TYR A 51 -22.42 -6.34 -22.21
C TYR A 51 -22.97 -5.36 -21.18
N SER A 52 -23.76 -5.86 -20.24
CA SER A 52 -24.21 -5.09 -19.08
C SER A 52 -24.02 -5.93 -17.81
N SER A 53 -23.62 -5.30 -16.72
CA SER A 53 -23.58 -5.95 -15.42
C SER A 53 -24.00 -5.01 -14.30
N PHE A 54 -24.58 -5.63 -13.28
CA PHE A 54 -24.87 -4.99 -11.99
C PHE A 54 -24.16 -5.77 -10.90
N SER A 55 -23.53 -5.06 -9.98
CA SER A 55 -22.88 -5.65 -8.81
C SER A 55 -23.35 -4.96 -7.53
N TYR A 56 -23.55 -5.78 -6.51
CA TYR A 56 -23.81 -5.36 -5.15
C TYR A 56 -22.78 -6.00 -4.24
N ASN A 57 -22.08 -5.21 -3.45
CA ASN A 57 -21.17 -5.68 -2.42
C ASN A 57 -21.55 -4.98 -1.10
N ASN A 58 -21.68 -5.76 -0.03
CA ASN A 58 -21.83 -5.26 1.32
C ASN A 58 -20.81 -5.97 2.19
N THR A 59 -19.98 -5.22 2.87
CA THR A 59 -18.92 -5.71 3.75
C THR A 59 -19.10 -5.06 5.12
N GLU A 60 -19.22 -5.87 6.15
CA GLU A 60 -19.17 -5.45 7.55
C GLU A 60 -17.72 -5.50 8.03
N GLY A 61 -17.31 -4.53 8.85
CA GLY A 61 -15.99 -4.52 9.49
C GLY A 61 -15.93 -5.47 10.69
N LEU A 62 -14.74 -5.76 11.19
CA LEU A 62 -14.56 -6.48 12.46
C LEU A 62 -14.91 -5.58 13.67
N LEU A 63 -14.72 -4.27 13.56
CA LEU A 63 -15.20 -3.32 14.56
C LEU A 63 -16.71 -3.12 14.41
N SER A 64 -17.42 -2.95 15.52
CA SER A 64 -18.84 -2.66 15.52
C SER A 64 -19.17 -1.41 14.71
N ASN A 65 -20.34 -1.39 14.06
CA ASN A 65 -20.83 -0.26 13.25
C ASN A 65 -19.91 0.17 12.08
N GLU A 66 -18.92 -0.62 11.71
CA GLU A 66 -18.10 -0.40 10.55
C GLU A 66 -18.65 -1.18 9.35
N ASN A 67 -18.98 -0.50 8.26
CA ASN A 67 -19.51 -1.16 7.08
C ASN A 67 -19.24 -0.38 5.79
N GLN A 68 -19.28 -1.11 4.67
CA GLN A 68 -19.24 -0.53 3.34
C GLN A 68 -20.28 -1.21 2.45
N THR A 69 -21.12 -0.41 1.80
CA THR A 69 -22.02 -0.88 0.75
C THR A 69 -21.64 -0.25 -0.58
N ARG A 70 -21.49 -1.08 -1.61
CA ARG A 70 -21.09 -0.65 -2.94
C ARG A 70 -22.04 -1.21 -4.00
N TYR A 71 -22.58 -0.33 -4.82
CA TYR A 71 -23.35 -0.63 -6.01
C TYR A 71 -22.50 -0.30 -7.25
N GLY A 72 -22.45 -1.21 -8.20
CA GLY A 72 -21.70 -1.03 -9.45
C GLY A 72 -22.55 -1.37 -10.66
N MET A 73 -22.44 -0.58 -11.71
CA MET A 73 -23.05 -0.84 -13.01
C MET A 73 -21.98 -0.72 -14.09
N ARG A 74 -22.02 -1.63 -15.08
CA ARG A 74 -21.20 -1.52 -16.30
C ARG A 74 -22.07 -1.69 -17.52
N PHE A 75 -21.72 -0.92 -18.53
CA PHE A 75 -22.39 -0.98 -19.83
C PHE A 75 -21.35 -0.79 -20.93
N ASN A 76 -21.21 -1.80 -21.80
CA ASN A 76 -20.30 -1.78 -22.93
C ASN A 76 -21.08 -2.10 -24.20
N VAL A 77 -20.83 -1.32 -25.23
CA VAL A 77 -21.38 -1.55 -26.58
C VAL A 77 -20.29 -1.34 -27.60
N ASP A 78 -20.11 -2.31 -28.48
CA ASP A 78 -19.32 -2.18 -29.70
C ASP A 78 -20.27 -2.34 -30.91
N TYR A 79 -20.22 -1.40 -31.85
CA TYR A 79 -21.09 -1.38 -33.02
C TYR A 79 -20.28 -1.15 -34.31
N ASP A 80 -20.26 -2.18 -35.16
CA ASP A 80 -19.71 -2.14 -36.50
C ASP A 80 -20.75 -1.55 -37.46
N ILE A 81 -20.84 -0.20 -37.57
CA ILE A 81 -21.79 0.53 -38.43
C ILE A 81 -21.58 0.13 -39.89
N ARG A 82 -20.31 0.07 -40.29
CA ARG A 82 -19.84 -0.37 -41.61
C ARG A 82 -18.52 -1.14 -41.41
N LYS A 83 -18.07 -1.89 -42.40
CA LYS A 83 -16.76 -2.57 -42.38
C LYS A 83 -15.58 -1.62 -42.11
N TRP A 84 -15.77 -0.33 -42.49
CA TRP A 84 -14.75 0.71 -42.31
C TRP A 84 -15.02 1.66 -41.15
N LEU A 85 -16.19 1.54 -40.45
CA LEU A 85 -16.59 2.46 -39.38
C LEU A 85 -17.13 1.67 -38.19
N LYS A 86 -16.47 1.83 -37.04
CA LYS A 86 -16.88 1.27 -35.76
C LYS A 86 -16.98 2.35 -34.71
N ILE A 87 -17.94 2.21 -33.82
CA ILE A 87 -18.06 3.02 -32.61
C ILE A 87 -18.25 2.11 -31.41
N GLY A 88 -17.86 2.57 -30.26
CA GLY A 88 -18.12 1.83 -29.03
C GLY A 88 -18.05 2.69 -27.80
N THR A 89 -18.62 2.17 -26.74
CA THR A 89 -18.55 2.76 -25.41
C THR A 89 -18.33 1.69 -24.37
N SER A 90 -17.56 2.07 -23.34
CA SER A 90 -17.39 1.26 -22.12
C SER A 90 -17.56 2.18 -20.94
N SER A 91 -18.59 1.94 -20.14
CA SER A 91 -18.96 2.82 -19.03
C SER A 91 -19.07 2.04 -17.74
N ALA A 92 -18.60 2.61 -16.65
CA ALA A 92 -18.74 2.08 -15.30
C ALA A 92 -19.22 3.19 -14.36
N LEU A 93 -20.23 2.88 -13.56
CA LEU A 93 -20.72 3.74 -12.49
C LEU A 93 -20.62 2.95 -11.17
N THR A 94 -20.09 3.57 -10.15
CA THR A 94 -20.01 3.00 -8.81
C THR A 94 -20.53 4.02 -7.79
N TYR A 95 -21.40 3.56 -6.89
CA TYR A 95 -21.83 4.31 -5.72
C TYR A 95 -21.42 3.54 -4.47
N THR A 96 -20.69 4.20 -3.57
CA THR A 96 -20.18 3.60 -2.33
C THR A 96 -20.64 4.42 -1.16
N ILE A 97 -21.18 3.76 -0.13
CA ILE A 97 -21.45 4.31 1.19
C ILE A 97 -20.53 3.56 2.16
N LYS A 98 -19.74 4.30 2.93
CA LYS A 98 -18.82 3.74 3.91
C LYS A 98 -19.01 4.43 5.24
N ASN A 99 -19.24 3.65 6.29
CA ASN A 99 -19.20 4.08 7.69
C ASN A 99 -17.90 3.56 8.30
N SER A 100 -17.12 4.44 8.91
CA SER A 100 -15.82 4.12 9.49
C SER A 100 -15.79 4.51 10.95
N ARG A 101 -15.04 3.75 11.75
CA ARG A 101 -14.78 4.09 13.15
C ARG A 101 -13.49 4.89 13.30
N GLY A 102 -13.22 5.37 14.49
CA GLY A 102 -12.01 6.08 14.83
C GLY A 102 -10.76 5.23 14.60
N LYS A 103 -9.70 5.82 14.09
CA LYS A 103 -8.48 5.11 13.68
C LYS A 103 -7.80 4.33 14.82
N ASN A 104 -8.02 4.73 16.08
CA ASN A 104 -7.24 4.23 17.20
C ASN A 104 -7.97 3.18 18.06
N ILE A 105 -9.22 2.80 17.75
CA ILE A 105 -10.01 1.88 18.59
C ILE A 105 -9.25 0.56 18.79
N PHE A 106 -8.77 -0.07 17.74
CA PHE A 106 -8.06 -1.35 17.84
C PHE A 106 -6.76 -1.21 18.66
N THR A 107 -5.95 -0.20 18.37
CA THR A 107 -4.70 0.08 19.10
C THR A 107 -4.98 0.42 20.56
N LYS A 108 -6.01 1.23 20.84
CA LYS A 108 -6.42 1.55 22.20
C LYS A 108 -6.88 0.31 22.96
N SER A 109 -7.66 -0.56 22.33
CA SER A 109 -8.11 -1.83 22.93
C SER A 109 -6.93 -2.77 23.26
N LEU A 110 -5.88 -2.80 22.43
CA LEU A 110 -4.67 -3.57 22.72
C LEU A 110 -3.89 -3.03 23.94
N THR A 111 -3.93 -1.72 24.17
CA THR A 111 -3.10 -1.06 25.20
C THR A 111 -3.90 -0.64 26.44
N ALA A 112 -5.23 -0.70 26.40
CA ALA A 112 -6.08 -0.32 27.51
C ALA A 112 -5.84 -1.20 28.75
N PHE A 113 -5.97 -0.59 29.93
CA PHE A 113 -5.79 -1.28 31.18
C PHE A 113 -6.81 -2.43 31.32
N PRO A 114 -6.41 -3.66 31.70
CA PRO A 114 -7.26 -4.85 31.59
C PRO A 114 -8.22 -5.04 32.77
N LEU A 115 -8.38 -4.06 33.64
CA LEU A 115 -9.29 -4.09 34.81
C LEU A 115 -10.25 -2.90 34.75
N GLY A 116 -11.47 -3.08 35.21
CA GLY A 116 -12.48 -2.02 35.33
C GLY A 116 -13.87 -2.48 34.95
N LYS A 117 -14.74 -1.51 34.65
CA LYS A 117 -16.14 -1.76 34.21
C LYS A 117 -16.38 -1.06 32.87
N PRO A 118 -16.45 -1.82 31.75
CA PRO A 118 -16.74 -1.21 30.44
C PRO A 118 -18.18 -0.66 30.36
N TYR A 119 -19.08 -1.21 31.14
CA TYR A 119 -20.50 -0.85 31.17
C TYR A 119 -20.98 -0.53 32.59
N ASP A 120 -21.97 0.38 32.69
CA ASP A 120 -22.71 0.64 33.93
C ASP A 120 -23.72 -0.50 34.25
N ASP A 121 -24.40 -0.39 35.39
CA ASP A 121 -25.36 -1.40 35.81
C ASP A 121 -26.64 -1.45 34.93
N ASN A 122 -26.83 -0.46 34.02
CA ASN A 122 -27.91 -0.40 33.05
C ASN A 122 -27.47 -0.89 31.66
N GLY A 123 -26.20 -1.25 31.50
CA GLY A 123 -25.61 -1.70 30.23
C GLY A 123 -25.16 -0.56 29.32
N ASN A 124 -25.08 0.69 29.79
CA ASN A 124 -24.51 1.79 29.02
C ASN A 124 -22.98 1.76 29.10
N ILE A 125 -22.33 2.21 28.04
CA ILE A 125 -20.87 2.30 27.98
C ILE A 125 -20.36 3.38 28.95
N ASN A 126 -19.46 3.02 29.84
CA ASN A 126 -18.73 3.97 30.67
C ASN A 126 -17.71 4.74 29.84
N VAL A 127 -17.72 6.07 29.88
CA VAL A 127 -16.71 6.92 29.22
C VAL A 127 -15.32 6.68 29.85
N GLU A 128 -15.28 6.62 31.18
CA GLU A 128 -14.14 6.12 31.95
C GLU A 128 -14.51 4.75 32.54
N PHE A 129 -13.74 3.73 32.20
CA PHE A 129 -14.00 2.36 32.72
C PHE A 129 -13.29 2.07 34.04
N ILE A 130 -12.31 2.90 34.37
CA ILE A 130 -11.62 2.99 35.65
C ILE A 130 -11.02 4.40 35.75
N GLU A 131 -10.71 4.87 36.94
CA GLU A 131 -10.22 6.22 37.21
C GLU A 131 -9.00 6.58 36.31
N GLY A 132 -9.13 7.63 35.52
CA GLY A 132 -8.09 8.14 34.62
C GLY A 132 -7.93 7.37 33.29
N GLU A 133 -8.73 6.35 33.02
CA GLU A 133 -8.62 5.53 31.81
C GLU A 133 -9.90 5.62 30.96
N THR A 134 -9.74 6.13 29.75
CA THR A 134 -10.83 6.30 28.78
C THR A 134 -11.17 5.01 28.06
N SER A 135 -12.47 4.74 27.98
CA SER A 135 -13.00 3.58 27.26
C SER A 135 -12.63 3.61 25.77
N PRO A 136 -12.14 2.49 25.21
CA PRO A 136 -11.99 2.34 23.76
C PRO A 136 -13.30 2.47 23.00
N PHE A 137 -14.45 2.30 23.67
CA PHE A 137 -15.80 2.25 23.08
C PHE A 137 -16.55 3.58 23.11
N GLY A 138 -15.92 4.69 23.46
CA GLY A 138 -16.57 5.99 23.43
C GLY A 138 -17.25 6.31 22.10
N ASP A 139 -16.72 5.81 21.00
CA ASP A 139 -17.29 5.97 19.66
C ASP A 139 -18.59 5.14 19.45
N GLU A 140 -18.89 4.17 20.29
CA GLU A 140 -20.11 3.34 20.23
C GLU A 140 -21.27 3.91 21.06
N ILE A 141 -21.00 4.93 21.88
CA ILE A 141 -22.05 5.65 22.61
C ILE A 141 -22.96 6.33 21.59
N GLU A 142 -24.26 6.23 21.79
CA GLU A 142 -25.26 6.75 20.86
C GLU A 142 -25.05 8.24 20.57
N ASN A 143 -25.01 8.58 19.27
CA ASN A 143 -24.77 9.94 18.75
C ASN A 143 -23.43 10.59 19.15
N GLN A 144 -22.45 9.85 19.68
CA GLN A 144 -21.15 10.42 20.02
C GLN A 144 -20.13 10.36 18.88
N TYR A 145 -20.29 9.46 17.90
CA TYR A 145 -19.40 9.40 16.77
C TYR A 145 -20.12 9.00 15.48
N ALA A 146 -19.82 9.71 14.40
CA ALA A 146 -20.20 9.35 13.04
C ALA A 146 -19.11 9.71 12.06
N ASN A 147 -18.84 8.84 11.10
CA ASN A 147 -17.91 9.11 9.99
C ASN A 147 -18.42 8.38 8.75
N GLU A 148 -19.28 9.07 8.00
CA GLU A 148 -19.90 8.55 6.78
C GLU A 148 -19.25 9.18 5.54
N THR A 149 -18.83 8.33 4.60
CA THR A 149 -18.35 8.75 3.28
C THR A 149 -19.26 8.19 2.20
N ARG A 150 -19.79 9.06 1.34
CA ARG A 150 -20.53 8.70 0.14
C ARG A 150 -19.74 9.12 -1.09
N THR A 151 -19.48 8.15 -1.97
CA THR A 151 -18.69 8.40 -3.19
C THR A 151 -19.44 7.92 -4.42
N ILE A 152 -19.58 8.80 -5.40
CA ILE A 152 -20.00 8.47 -6.77
C ILE A 152 -18.75 8.52 -7.62
N TYR A 153 -18.50 7.46 -8.37
CA TYR A 153 -17.42 7.37 -9.34
C TYR A 153 -17.98 6.89 -10.67
N ALA A 154 -17.82 7.69 -11.71
CA ALA A 154 -18.22 7.35 -13.06
C ALA A 154 -17.02 7.42 -14.01
N ASN A 155 -16.83 6.36 -14.78
CA ASN A 155 -15.87 6.33 -15.87
C ASN A 155 -16.61 6.01 -17.16
N VAL A 156 -16.48 6.88 -18.14
CA VAL A 156 -17.10 6.75 -19.46
C VAL A 156 -16.01 6.83 -20.52
N ASN A 157 -15.90 5.77 -21.31
CA ASN A 157 -15.01 5.71 -22.45
C ASN A 157 -15.85 5.59 -23.73
N GLY A 158 -15.60 6.45 -24.70
CA GLY A 158 -16.20 6.38 -26.02
C GLY A 158 -15.13 6.38 -27.09
N TYR A 159 -15.31 5.63 -28.17
CA TYR A 159 -14.39 5.64 -29.29
C TYR A 159 -15.09 5.61 -30.66
N LEU A 160 -14.41 6.20 -31.62
CA LEU A 160 -14.66 6.08 -33.04
C LEU A 160 -13.44 5.45 -33.71
N GLU A 161 -13.63 4.40 -34.50
CA GLU A 161 -12.57 3.77 -35.28
C GLU A 161 -12.93 3.77 -36.76
N ILE A 162 -12.02 4.28 -37.58
CA ILE A 162 -12.14 4.34 -39.03
C ILE A 162 -11.07 3.46 -39.66
N ILE A 163 -11.47 2.56 -40.53
CA ILE A 163 -10.59 1.65 -41.27
C ILE A 163 -10.71 1.96 -42.77
N PRO A 164 -9.99 2.98 -43.27
CA PRO A 164 -10.17 3.50 -44.64
C PRO A 164 -9.67 2.51 -45.70
N LEU A 165 -8.68 1.68 -45.34
CA LEU A 165 -8.14 0.63 -46.19
C LEU A 165 -7.61 -0.53 -45.35
N LYS A 166 -7.39 -1.68 -46.00
CA LYS A 166 -6.87 -2.88 -45.30
C LYS A 166 -5.52 -2.57 -44.62
N GLY A 167 -5.48 -2.85 -43.32
CA GLY A 167 -4.30 -2.66 -42.49
C GLY A 167 -4.15 -1.28 -41.87
N LEU A 168 -4.84 -0.24 -42.36
CA LEU A 168 -4.82 1.10 -41.79
C LEU A 168 -6.06 1.32 -40.91
N SER A 169 -5.86 1.68 -39.66
CA SER A 169 -6.92 2.10 -38.75
C SER A 169 -6.56 3.41 -38.05
N PHE A 170 -7.55 4.27 -37.90
CA PHE A 170 -7.51 5.46 -37.08
C PHE A 170 -8.57 5.35 -36.00
N ARG A 171 -8.15 5.39 -34.73
CA ARG A 171 -9.05 5.36 -33.57
C ARG A 171 -8.87 6.62 -32.75
N SER A 172 -9.97 7.34 -32.57
CA SER A 172 -10.07 8.46 -31.63
C SER A 172 -10.94 8.01 -30.46
N GLN A 173 -10.40 8.11 -29.24
CA GLN A 173 -11.10 7.70 -28.02
C GLN A 173 -10.97 8.76 -26.94
N ILE A 174 -12.06 8.95 -26.20
CA ILE A 174 -12.10 9.82 -25.04
C ILE A 174 -12.56 9.03 -23.83
N SER A 175 -11.77 9.09 -22.76
CA SER A 175 -12.10 8.53 -21.45
C SER A 175 -12.31 9.67 -20.47
N THR A 176 -13.48 9.73 -19.85
CA THR A 176 -13.82 10.74 -18.85
C THR A 176 -14.06 10.07 -17.52
N THR A 177 -13.48 10.62 -16.46
CA THR A 177 -13.71 10.17 -15.09
C THR A 177 -14.31 11.31 -14.29
N LEU A 178 -15.41 11.03 -13.60
CA LEU A 178 -16.05 11.92 -12.63
C LEU A 178 -16.00 11.24 -11.26
N SER A 179 -15.59 11.98 -10.26
CA SER A 179 -15.58 11.52 -8.87
C SER A 179 -16.19 12.58 -7.97
N SER A 180 -17.20 12.22 -7.21
CA SER A 180 -17.80 13.10 -6.21
C SER A 180 -17.85 12.36 -4.89
N SER A 181 -17.18 12.90 -3.88
CA SER A 181 -17.12 12.32 -2.54
C SER A 181 -17.56 13.34 -1.51
N ARG A 182 -18.50 12.96 -0.64
CA ARG A 182 -18.89 13.70 0.54
C ARG A 182 -18.55 12.87 1.77
N ASN A 183 -17.70 13.38 2.65
CA ASN A 183 -17.44 12.82 3.97
C ASN A 183 -18.06 13.73 5.01
N GLY A 184 -18.92 13.17 5.86
CA GLY A 184 -19.45 13.81 7.05
C GLY A 184 -18.89 13.13 8.28
N GLN A 185 -18.33 13.89 9.22
CA GLN A 185 -17.79 13.39 10.46
C GLN A 185 -18.34 14.20 11.65
N TYR A 186 -18.69 13.49 12.71
CA TYR A 186 -19.06 14.06 14.01
C TYR A 186 -18.23 13.39 15.10
N ILE A 187 -17.74 14.19 16.04
CA ILE A 187 -16.91 13.78 17.17
C ILE A 187 -17.52 14.44 18.40
N GLY A 188 -18.25 13.67 19.19
CA GLY A 188 -18.83 14.09 20.45
C GLY A 188 -17.79 14.14 21.57
N GLU A 189 -18.12 14.83 22.66
CA GLU A 189 -17.25 15.01 23.83
C GLU A 189 -16.87 13.68 24.49
N HIS A 190 -17.79 12.71 24.47
CA HIS A 190 -17.64 11.40 25.10
C HIS A 190 -17.13 10.31 24.14
N SER A 191 -16.91 10.64 22.85
CA SER A 191 -16.24 9.73 21.93
C SER A 191 -14.80 9.52 22.33
N LEU A 192 -14.20 8.39 21.98
CA LEU A 192 -12.77 8.13 22.22
C LEU A 192 -11.90 9.28 21.68
N GLN A 193 -12.15 9.69 20.43
CA GLN A 193 -11.39 10.78 19.80
C GLN A 193 -11.67 12.14 20.47
N GLY A 194 -12.89 12.40 20.95
CA GLY A 194 -13.25 13.61 21.67
C GLY A 194 -12.48 13.74 22.98
N VAL A 195 -12.46 12.67 23.78
CA VAL A 195 -11.73 12.63 25.06
C VAL A 195 -10.23 12.72 24.84
N GLU A 196 -9.64 11.93 23.90
CA GLU A 196 -8.20 11.98 23.61
C GLU A 196 -7.73 13.36 23.11
N ASN A 197 -8.58 14.11 22.39
CA ASN A 197 -8.26 15.47 21.93
C ASN A 197 -8.61 16.55 22.97
N GLY A 198 -9.20 16.19 24.11
CA GLY A 198 -9.62 17.14 25.14
C GLY A 198 -10.73 18.08 24.68
N TYR A 199 -11.67 17.60 23.86
CA TYR A 199 -12.77 18.41 23.37
C TYR A 199 -13.79 18.67 24.47
N SER A 200 -14.05 19.94 24.75
CA SER A 200 -15.06 20.40 25.69
C SER A 200 -16.42 20.69 25.02
N SER A 201 -16.54 20.41 23.74
CA SER A 201 -17.76 20.52 22.93
C SER A 201 -17.61 19.70 21.66
N PRO A 202 -18.72 19.17 21.11
CA PRO A 202 -18.67 18.33 19.93
C PRO A 202 -18.19 19.09 18.70
N TYR A 203 -17.53 18.37 17.79
CA TYR A 203 -17.05 18.86 16.48
C TYR A 203 -17.76 18.17 15.34
N ALA A 204 -18.18 18.95 14.34
CA ALA A 204 -18.72 18.44 13.09
C ALA A 204 -17.89 18.92 11.89
N TYR A 205 -17.70 18.03 10.93
CA TYR A 205 -16.95 18.27 9.70
C TYR A 205 -17.77 17.81 8.49
N ILE A 206 -17.72 18.58 7.41
CA ILE A 206 -18.16 18.14 6.08
C ILE A 206 -17.04 18.45 5.10
N ASN A 207 -16.56 17.41 4.44
CA ASN A 207 -15.58 17.50 3.38
C ASN A 207 -16.25 17.09 2.07
N ASN A 208 -16.20 17.94 1.05
CA ASN A 208 -16.63 17.57 -0.29
C ASN A 208 -15.42 17.63 -1.22
N ASN A 209 -15.29 16.61 -2.05
CA ASN A 209 -14.28 16.54 -3.08
C ASN A 209 -14.95 16.20 -4.41
N TYR A 210 -14.77 17.07 -5.39
CA TYR A 210 -15.23 16.86 -6.76
C TYR A 210 -14.01 16.76 -7.66
N GLY A 211 -13.87 15.63 -8.34
CA GLY A 211 -12.81 15.38 -9.31
C GLY A 211 -13.36 15.17 -10.71
N TYR A 212 -12.72 15.80 -11.67
CA TYR A 212 -13.02 15.61 -13.08
C TYR A 212 -11.73 15.40 -13.85
N SER A 213 -11.70 14.40 -14.72
CA SER A 213 -10.56 14.20 -15.62
C SER A 213 -11.00 13.63 -16.95
N TYR A 214 -10.25 13.95 -18.00
CA TYR A 214 -10.39 13.28 -19.28
C TYR A 214 -9.02 12.96 -19.89
N LEU A 215 -9.02 11.91 -20.70
CA LEU A 215 -7.92 11.50 -21.56
C LEU A 215 -8.45 11.33 -22.97
N TRP A 216 -7.88 12.07 -23.92
CA TRP A 216 -8.22 11.98 -25.33
C TRP A 216 -7.03 11.45 -26.11
N ASP A 217 -7.17 10.25 -26.66
CA ASP A 217 -6.16 9.58 -27.47
C ASP A 217 -6.58 9.51 -28.93
N ASN A 218 -5.65 9.79 -29.83
CA ASN A 218 -5.79 9.54 -31.24
C ASN A 218 -4.67 8.58 -31.67
N ILE A 219 -5.07 7.44 -32.21
CA ILE A 219 -4.18 6.31 -32.52
C ILE A 219 -4.30 5.97 -33.99
N LEU A 220 -3.21 6.14 -34.73
CA LEU A 220 -3.11 5.71 -36.12
C LEU A 220 -2.24 4.45 -36.18
N THR A 221 -2.79 3.35 -36.67
CA THR A 221 -2.07 2.08 -36.82
C THR A 221 -2.09 1.65 -38.28
N TYR A 222 -0.91 1.27 -38.80
CA TYR A 222 -0.78 0.68 -40.11
C TYR A 222 -0.06 -0.65 -40.04
N ASN A 223 -0.78 -1.72 -40.37
CA ASN A 223 -0.27 -3.09 -40.43
C ASN A 223 -0.13 -3.49 -41.90
N PHE A 224 1.04 -3.88 -42.33
CA PHE A 224 1.27 -4.38 -43.67
C PHE A 224 2.32 -5.49 -43.71
N ASP A 225 2.12 -6.41 -44.65
CA ASP A 225 3.07 -7.46 -44.94
C ASP A 225 3.89 -7.04 -46.17
N PHE A 226 5.20 -7.11 -46.04
CA PHE A 226 6.12 -6.86 -47.13
C PHE A 226 6.80 -8.21 -47.49
N LEU A 227 6.73 -8.63 -48.75
CA LEU A 227 7.31 -9.88 -49.24
C LEU A 227 6.97 -11.14 -48.40
N LYS A 228 5.70 -11.38 -48.08
CA LYS A 228 5.17 -12.52 -47.31
C LYS A 228 5.75 -12.77 -45.91
N ASP A 229 7.08 -12.64 -45.77
CA ASP A 229 7.79 -12.99 -44.53
C ASP A 229 8.06 -11.78 -43.60
N HIS A 230 7.78 -10.57 -44.06
CA HIS A 230 8.05 -9.33 -43.36
C HIS A 230 6.74 -8.70 -42.88
N LYS A 231 6.47 -8.73 -41.60
CA LYS A 231 5.28 -8.10 -41.00
C LYS A 231 5.72 -6.82 -40.31
N VAL A 232 5.09 -5.70 -40.68
CA VAL A 232 5.38 -4.38 -40.11
C VAL A 232 4.10 -3.81 -39.49
N THR A 233 4.25 -3.28 -38.28
CA THR A 233 3.22 -2.45 -37.65
C THR A 233 3.82 -1.11 -37.28
N LEU A 234 3.23 -0.05 -37.82
CA LEU A 234 3.51 1.33 -37.46
C LEU A 234 2.36 1.87 -36.62
N THR A 235 2.66 2.50 -35.49
CA THR A 235 1.65 3.14 -34.66
C THR A 235 2.09 4.55 -34.27
N GLY A 236 1.25 5.53 -34.55
CA GLY A 236 1.39 6.90 -34.06
C GLY A 236 0.30 7.20 -33.06
N VAL A 237 0.64 7.84 -31.95
CA VAL A 237 -0.32 8.20 -30.90
C VAL A 237 -0.14 9.66 -30.52
N THR A 238 -1.25 10.37 -30.36
CA THR A 238 -1.30 11.65 -29.64
C THR A 238 -2.26 11.50 -28.49
N SER A 239 -1.85 11.97 -27.31
CA SER A 239 -2.66 11.91 -26.10
C SER A 239 -2.72 13.26 -25.42
N TRP A 240 -3.91 13.65 -24.98
CA TRP A 240 -4.11 14.83 -24.17
C TRP A 240 -4.91 14.46 -22.93
N SER A 241 -4.38 14.76 -21.75
CA SER A 241 -5.08 14.56 -20.48
C SER A 241 -5.21 15.85 -19.71
N HIS A 242 -6.35 15.98 -19.03
CA HIS A 242 -6.65 17.05 -18.09
C HIS A 242 -7.22 16.45 -16.82
N GLY A 243 -6.80 16.95 -15.68
CA GLY A 243 -7.33 16.59 -14.37
C GLY A 243 -7.59 17.85 -13.56
N GLN A 244 -8.73 17.88 -12.89
CA GLN A 244 -9.17 18.96 -12.01
C GLN A 244 -9.73 18.38 -10.73
N SER A 245 -9.46 19.03 -9.60
CA SER A 245 -10.02 18.70 -8.29
C SER A 245 -10.43 19.98 -7.57
N ASP A 246 -11.67 19.95 -7.07
CA ASP A 246 -12.26 20.98 -6.21
C ASP A 246 -12.55 20.34 -4.85
N TYR A 247 -11.96 20.89 -3.81
CA TYR A 247 -12.15 20.47 -2.44
C TYR A 247 -12.70 21.61 -1.61
N ASN A 248 -13.70 21.33 -0.78
CA ASN A 248 -14.14 22.25 0.23
C ASN A 248 -14.43 21.54 1.56
N ASN A 249 -14.12 22.24 2.64
CA ASN A 249 -14.27 21.79 4.01
C ASN A 249 -15.02 22.82 4.83
N MET A 250 -15.97 22.34 5.62
CA MET A 250 -16.73 23.13 6.61
C MET A 250 -16.53 22.50 7.99
N ARG A 251 -16.33 23.35 9.00
CA ARG A 251 -16.15 22.92 10.39
C ARG A 251 -17.00 23.75 11.32
N ALA A 252 -17.66 23.10 12.28
CA ALA A 252 -18.35 23.77 13.36
C ALA A 252 -18.19 22.95 14.66
N SER A 253 -18.34 23.62 15.81
CA SER A 253 -18.37 22.97 17.12
C SER A 253 -19.46 23.53 17.99
N GLY A 254 -19.82 22.79 19.08
CA GLY A 254 -20.83 23.21 20.01
C GLY A 254 -22.23 23.09 19.44
N GLN A 255 -22.57 22.02 18.74
CA GLN A 255 -23.96 21.69 18.41
C GLN A 255 -24.74 21.46 19.70
N PRO A 256 -25.94 22.01 19.81
CA PRO A 256 -26.73 21.93 21.04
C PRO A 256 -27.33 20.53 21.29
N LEU A 257 -27.38 19.68 20.26
CA LEU A 257 -27.87 18.30 20.33
C LEU A 257 -26.96 17.38 19.54
N ASP A 258 -26.46 16.33 20.17
CA ASP A 258 -25.60 15.32 19.54
C ASP A 258 -26.30 14.58 18.39
N SER A 259 -27.64 14.43 18.45
CA SER A 259 -28.46 13.81 17.40
C SER A 259 -28.41 14.54 16.04
N TYR A 260 -27.95 15.79 16.01
CA TYR A 260 -27.70 16.51 14.74
C TYR A 260 -26.49 15.97 13.98
N LEU A 261 -25.55 15.36 14.68
CA LEU A 261 -24.30 14.89 14.11
C LEU A 261 -23.67 15.98 13.19
N PHE A 262 -23.30 15.61 11.95
CA PHE A 262 -22.80 16.56 10.94
C PHE A 262 -23.91 17.11 10.01
N HIS A 263 -25.18 16.80 10.25
CA HIS A 263 -26.27 17.18 9.34
C HIS A 263 -26.73 18.63 9.49
N ASN A 264 -26.47 19.27 10.63
CA ASN A 264 -26.82 20.66 10.86
C ASN A 264 -25.62 21.49 11.31
N MET A 265 -24.76 21.87 10.35
CA MET A 265 -23.57 22.70 10.61
C MET A 265 -23.92 24.11 11.10
N ALA A 266 -25.13 24.59 10.75
CA ALA A 266 -25.58 25.94 11.14
C ALA A 266 -25.89 26.05 12.63
N SER A 267 -26.22 24.96 13.31
CA SER A 267 -26.55 24.93 14.73
C SER A 267 -25.32 25.07 15.67
N GLY A 268 -24.14 24.76 15.19
CA GLY A 268 -22.90 24.88 15.98
C GLY A 268 -22.67 26.31 16.46
N ILE A 269 -22.29 26.48 17.71
CA ILE A 269 -22.03 27.79 18.33
C ILE A 269 -20.83 28.44 17.67
N THR A 270 -19.75 27.69 17.47
CA THR A 270 -18.50 28.20 16.84
C THR A 270 -18.38 27.68 15.42
N LYS A 271 -18.21 28.59 14.46
CA LYS A 271 -17.88 28.29 13.06
C LYS A 271 -16.36 28.44 12.87
N HIS A 272 -15.69 27.31 12.67
CA HIS A 272 -14.22 27.30 12.51
C HIS A 272 -13.73 27.70 11.11
N GLY A 273 -14.65 27.99 10.21
CA GLY A 273 -14.36 28.47 8.86
C GLY A 273 -14.77 27.53 7.76
N VAL A 274 -14.67 28.08 6.54
CA VAL A 274 -14.85 27.37 5.29
C VAL A 274 -13.54 27.45 4.52
N GLN A 275 -13.05 26.33 4.03
CA GLN A 275 -11.83 26.25 3.22
C GLN A 275 -12.18 25.67 1.86
N SER A 276 -11.57 26.19 0.82
CA SER A 276 -11.67 25.63 -0.52
C SER A 276 -10.29 25.56 -1.17
N TYR A 277 -10.07 24.50 -1.94
CA TYR A 277 -8.85 24.29 -2.71
C TYR A 277 -9.22 23.85 -4.11
N TYR A 278 -8.56 24.45 -5.09
CA TYR A 278 -8.68 24.08 -6.47
C TYR A 278 -7.31 23.68 -7.02
N SER A 279 -7.27 22.59 -7.76
CA SER A 279 -6.05 22.20 -8.47
C SER A 279 -6.38 21.63 -9.85
N GLN A 280 -5.50 21.90 -10.80
CA GLN A 280 -5.56 21.31 -12.13
C GLN A 280 -4.19 20.91 -12.63
N ASN A 281 -4.15 19.87 -13.46
CA ASN A 281 -2.97 19.46 -14.18
C ASN A 281 -3.31 19.03 -15.59
N GLN A 282 -2.33 19.17 -16.49
CA GLN A 282 -2.46 18.76 -17.87
C GLN A 282 -1.21 18.00 -18.30
N LYS A 283 -1.40 17.01 -19.17
CA LYS A 283 -0.30 16.31 -19.85
C LYS A 283 -0.63 16.17 -21.32
N MET A 284 0.41 16.25 -22.15
CA MET A 284 0.32 16.02 -23.57
C MET A 284 1.45 15.09 -24.01
N SER A 285 1.15 14.16 -24.90
CA SER A 285 2.11 13.16 -25.31
C SER A 285 2.00 12.86 -26.81
N TYR A 286 3.16 12.58 -27.39
CA TYR A 286 3.30 12.05 -28.74
C TYR A 286 4.10 10.76 -28.67
N ALA A 287 3.65 9.71 -29.37
CA ALA A 287 4.40 8.46 -29.44
C ALA A 287 4.43 7.91 -30.87
N LEU A 288 5.59 7.35 -31.22
CA LEU A 288 5.76 6.58 -32.44
C LEU A 288 6.29 5.20 -32.07
N ARG A 289 5.68 4.16 -32.64
CA ARG A 289 6.10 2.77 -32.45
C ARG A 289 6.26 2.08 -33.79
N PHE A 290 7.36 1.38 -33.94
CA PHE A 290 7.69 0.49 -35.04
C PHE A 290 7.85 -0.93 -34.52
N ASN A 291 7.09 -1.89 -35.05
CA ASN A 291 7.26 -3.32 -34.80
C ASN A 291 7.56 -4.01 -36.12
N TYR A 292 8.54 -4.89 -36.10
CA TYR A 292 8.95 -5.67 -37.24
C TYR A 292 9.11 -7.13 -36.87
N VAL A 293 8.54 -8.03 -37.66
CA VAL A 293 8.67 -9.46 -37.49
C VAL A 293 9.08 -10.08 -38.81
N TYR A 294 10.23 -10.77 -38.80
CA TYR A 294 10.74 -11.48 -39.94
C TYR A 294 10.62 -12.99 -39.76
N LYS A 295 9.90 -13.65 -40.68
CA LYS A 295 9.68 -15.12 -40.69
C LYS A 295 9.13 -15.69 -39.37
N ASP A 296 8.43 -14.87 -38.58
CA ASP A 296 7.99 -15.20 -37.22
C ASP A 296 9.14 -15.61 -36.26
N LYS A 297 10.41 -15.38 -36.64
CA LYS A 297 11.62 -15.75 -35.91
C LYS A 297 12.29 -14.56 -35.24
N TYR A 298 12.53 -13.50 -36.00
CA TYR A 298 13.22 -12.31 -35.55
C TYR A 298 12.22 -11.20 -35.34
N ILE A 299 12.20 -10.64 -34.16
CA ILE A 299 11.25 -9.61 -33.76
C ILE A 299 12.06 -8.41 -33.29
N ALA A 300 11.76 -7.23 -33.83
CA ALA A 300 12.35 -5.98 -33.41
C ALA A 300 11.23 -4.98 -33.14
N SER A 301 11.35 -4.22 -32.06
CA SER A 301 10.46 -3.09 -31.80
C SER A 301 11.28 -1.87 -31.40
N PHE A 302 10.82 -0.71 -31.83
CA PHE A 302 11.33 0.59 -31.42
C PHE A 302 10.14 1.47 -31.08
N THR A 303 10.22 2.17 -29.94
CA THR A 303 9.22 3.12 -29.50
C THR A 303 9.93 4.37 -29.02
N THR A 304 9.42 5.53 -29.37
CA THR A 304 9.82 6.78 -28.76
C THR A 304 8.57 7.55 -28.36
N ARG A 305 8.60 8.14 -27.17
CA ARG A 305 7.51 8.92 -26.62
C ARG A 305 8.04 10.26 -26.10
N TRP A 306 7.36 11.32 -26.43
CA TRP A 306 7.60 12.67 -25.89
C TRP A 306 6.41 13.03 -25.01
N ASP A 307 6.69 13.32 -23.74
CA ASP A 307 5.67 13.69 -22.76
C ASP A 307 5.93 15.09 -22.24
N GLY A 308 4.86 15.88 -22.17
CA GLY A 308 4.85 17.19 -21.55
C GLY A 308 3.91 17.22 -20.36
N ALA A 309 4.34 17.81 -19.22
CA ALA A 309 3.57 17.93 -17.99
C ALA A 309 3.52 19.36 -17.48
N SER A 310 2.32 19.88 -17.20
CA SER A 310 2.10 21.28 -16.82
C SER A 310 2.72 21.69 -15.49
N HIS A 311 2.88 20.77 -14.56
CA HIS A 311 3.38 21.03 -13.20
C HIS A 311 4.92 21.08 -13.09
N LEU A 312 5.62 20.79 -14.19
CA LEU A 312 7.06 20.97 -14.29
C LEU A 312 7.41 22.41 -14.68
N ALA A 313 8.66 22.79 -14.44
CA ALA A 313 9.14 24.15 -14.70
C ALA A 313 9.18 24.48 -16.19
N ASP A 314 9.08 25.75 -16.52
CA ASP A 314 9.21 26.23 -17.89
C ASP A 314 10.59 25.86 -18.45
N GLY A 315 10.61 25.35 -19.70
CA GLY A 315 11.81 24.79 -20.31
C GLY A 315 12.11 23.33 -19.95
N HIS A 316 11.49 22.76 -18.92
CA HIS A 316 11.68 21.39 -18.43
C HIS A 316 10.40 20.52 -18.50
N LYS A 317 9.32 21.05 -19.08
CA LYS A 317 8.02 20.36 -19.18
C LYS A 317 8.05 19.14 -20.09
N TRP A 318 8.86 19.18 -21.15
CA TRP A 318 8.90 18.15 -22.18
C TRP A 318 10.15 17.30 -22.07
N GLU A 319 9.97 15.97 -22.22
CA GLU A 319 11.08 15.01 -22.22
C GLU A 319 10.77 13.84 -23.17
N SER A 320 11.83 13.16 -23.66
CA SER A 320 11.74 12.02 -24.57
C SER A 320 12.14 10.71 -23.90
N PHE A 321 11.39 9.67 -24.21
CA PHE A 321 11.54 8.34 -23.61
C PHE A 321 11.64 7.28 -24.72
N PRO A 322 12.85 7.01 -25.23
CA PRO A 322 13.06 5.97 -26.23
C PRO A 322 13.13 4.58 -25.59
N ALA A 323 12.65 3.56 -26.33
CA ALA A 323 12.78 2.16 -25.95
C ALA A 323 12.95 1.28 -27.20
N GLY A 324 13.76 0.22 -27.07
CA GLY A 324 13.97 -0.77 -28.12
C GLY A 324 13.96 -2.19 -27.55
N ALA A 325 13.46 -3.15 -28.33
CA ALA A 325 13.51 -4.55 -27.97
C ALA A 325 13.78 -5.44 -29.18
N LEU A 326 14.56 -6.50 -28.94
CA LEU A 326 14.85 -7.56 -29.89
C LEU A 326 14.45 -8.90 -29.30
N ALA A 327 13.90 -9.77 -30.14
CA ALA A 327 13.65 -11.14 -29.73
C ALA A 327 13.96 -12.11 -30.89
N TRP A 328 14.51 -13.26 -30.52
CA TRP A 328 14.84 -14.34 -31.44
C TRP A 328 14.17 -15.63 -30.99
N ARG A 329 13.31 -16.18 -31.84
CA ARG A 329 12.68 -17.48 -31.65
C ARG A 329 13.59 -18.58 -32.21
N ILE A 330 14.55 -19.02 -31.42
CA ILE A 330 15.54 -20.03 -31.81
C ILE A 330 14.88 -21.34 -32.19
N SER A 331 13.83 -21.73 -31.48
CA SER A 331 13.08 -22.97 -31.76
C SER A 331 12.46 -23.03 -33.16
N GLN A 332 12.33 -21.91 -33.86
CA GLN A 332 11.82 -21.86 -35.24
C GLN A 332 12.93 -21.95 -36.28
N GLU A 333 14.20 -22.09 -35.86
CA GLU A 333 15.31 -22.22 -36.79
C GLU A 333 15.43 -23.62 -37.39
N PRO A 334 15.88 -23.76 -38.66
CA PRO A 334 16.02 -25.07 -39.32
C PRO A 334 16.91 -26.04 -38.54
N PHE A 335 18.00 -25.54 -37.91
CA PHE A 335 18.91 -26.38 -37.12
C PHE A 335 18.27 -26.92 -35.81
N MET A 336 17.11 -26.39 -35.40
CA MET A 336 16.38 -26.83 -34.22
C MET A 336 15.25 -27.85 -34.52
N GLN A 337 15.02 -28.17 -35.78
CA GLN A 337 13.94 -29.13 -36.19
C GLN A 337 14.06 -30.49 -35.51
N SER A 338 15.27 -30.98 -35.27
CA SER A 338 15.50 -32.24 -34.55
C SER A 338 15.01 -32.21 -33.08
N THR A 339 14.87 -31.05 -32.52
CA THR A 339 14.46 -30.87 -31.12
C THR A 339 12.95 -30.67 -30.93
N GLU A 340 12.14 -30.53 -31.98
CA GLU A 340 10.69 -30.25 -31.94
C GLU A 340 9.90 -31.24 -31.06
N LYS A 341 10.37 -32.47 -30.94
CA LYS A 341 9.70 -33.52 -30.13
C LYS A 341 9.67 -33.19 -28.64
N TRP A 342 10.69 -32.45 -28.14
CA TRP A 342 10.77 -32.14 -26.74
C TRP A 342 10.88 -30.62 -26.46
N LEU A 343 11.43 -29.82 -27.38
CA LEU A 343 11.57 -28.38 -27.30
C LEU A 343 10.46 -27.70 -28.12
N SER A 344 9.47 -27.17 -27.44
CA SER A 344 8.30 -26.55 -28.09
C SER A 344 8.51 -25.06 -28.35
N ASN A 345 9.29 -24.38 -27.51
CA ASN A 345 9.62 -22.98 -27.65
C ASN A 345 10.98 -22.69 -27.01
N LEU A 346 11.82 -21.94 -27.70
CA LEU A 346 12.99 -21.29 -27.13
C LEU A 346 13.10 -19.92 -27.75
N LYS A 347 12.97 -18.88 -26.92
CA LYS A 347 13.00 -17.48 -27.34
C LYS A 347 13.90 -16.68 -26.40
N LEU A 348 14.82 -15.96 -26.99
CA LEU A 348 15.64 -14.96 -26.29
C LEU A 348 15.02 -13.58 -26.48
N ARG A 349 15.10 -12.75 -25.45
CA ARG A 349 14.61 -11.37 -25.43
C ARG A 349 15.67 -10.44 -24.85
N LEU A 350 15.84 -9.29 -25.48
CA LEU A 350 16.69 -8.20 -25.02
C LEU A 350 15.92 -6.90 -25.19
N SER A 351 15.81 -6.11 -24.15
CA SER A 351 15.23 -4.77 -24.27
C SER A 351 15.99 -3.73 -23.45
N TYR A 352 15.95 -2.52 -23.96
CA TYR A 352 16.40 -1.33 -23.26
C TYR A 352 15.35 -0.24 -23.41
N GLY A 353 15.06 0.46 -22.32
CA GLY A 353 14.10 1.55 -22.35
C GLY A 353 14.40 2.61 -21.31
N VAL A 354 13.94 3.81 -21.64
CA VAL A 354 13.91 4.95 -20.73
C VAL A 354 12.47 5.25 -20.41
N THR A 355 12.14 5.37 -19.11
CA THR A 355 10.82 5.79 -18.63
C THR A 355 10.96 7.05 -17.80
N GLY A 356 9.97 7.93 -17.86
CA GLY A 356 9.92 9.18 -17.11
C GLY A 356 8.88 9.16 -16.01
N ASN A 357 9.20 9.81 -14.90
CA ASN A 357 8.26 10.10 -13.84
C ASN A 357 8.25 11.60 -13.57
N SER A 358 7.06 12.19 -13.53
CA SER A 358 6.82 13.58 -13.11
C SER A 358 5.88 13.65 -11.90
N GLY A 359 5.52 12.49 -11.31
CA GLY A 359 4.57 12.37 -10.20
C GLY A 359 5.18 12.64 -8.84
N GLY A 360 4.33 12.58 -7.80
CA GLY A 360 4.76 12.78 -6.41
C GLY A 360 4.77 14.24 -5.94
N MET A 361 4.64 15.18 -6.86
CA MET A 361 4.59 16.62 -6.59
C MET A 361 3.16 17.17 -6.76
N GLY A 362 2.85 18.26 -6.06
CA GLY A 362 1.61 19.01 -6.27
C GLY A 362 1.56 19.69 -7.66
N ALA A 363 0.37 20.05 -8.11
CA ALA A 363 0.12 20.65 -9.42
C ALA A 363 0.92 21.96 -9.69
N TYR A 364 1.37 22.62 -8.62
CA TYR A 364 2.06 23.93 -8.68
C TYR A 364 3.44 23.91 -8.03
N SER A 365 4.07 22.74 -7.89
CA SER A 365 5.36 22.59 -7.17
C SER A 365 6.55 23.32 -7.82
N SER A 366 6.44 23.71 -9.10
CA SER A 366 7.42 24.57 -9.76
C SER A 366 7.28 26.05 -9.38
N GLN A 367 6.19 26.42 -8.70
CA GLN A 367 5.87 27.80 -8.33
C GLN A 367 5.86 27.94 -6.82
N THR A 368 6.28 29.10 -6.33
CA THR A 368 6.19 29.45 -4.90
C THR A 368 4.80 29.99 -4.60
N GLY A 369 4.08 29.34 -3.71
CA GLY A 369 2.80 29.79 -3.22
C GLY A 369 2.95 30.89 -2.15
N ALA A 370 1.91 31.71 -1.99
CA ALA A 370 1.77 32.62 -0.87
C ALA A 370 0.40 32.42 -0.21
N ALA A 371 0.38 32.45 1.12
CA ALA A 371 -0.85 32.47 1.91
C ALA A 371 -0.97 33.80 2.63
N THR A 372 -2.18 34.31 2.75
CA THR A 372 -2.46 35.52 3.49
C THR A 372 -2.91 35.15 4.91
N TYR A 373 -2.20 35.64 5.90
CA TYR A 373 -2.54 35.49 7.31
C TYR A 373 -2.97 36.86 7.87
N SER A 374 -4.10 36.89 8.54
CA SER A 374 -4.53 38.07 9.26
C SER A 374 -3.90 38.04 10.65
N ALA A 375 -2.91 38.88 10.93
CA ALA A 375 -2.37 38.92 12.31
C ALA A 375 -1.40 40.00 12.65
N VAL A 376 -1.30 41.08 11.94
CA VAL A 376 -0.47 42.21 12.41
C VAL A 376 -1.37 43.41 12.65
N SER A 377 -1.41 43.90 13.90
CA SER A 377 -2.01 45.21 14.20
C SER A 377 -0.91 46.24 14.10
N ILE A 378 -1.01 47.17 13.15
CA ILE A 378 -0.15 48.33 13.05
C ILE A 378 -1.04 49.54 13.38
N ASP A 379 -0.71 50.29 14.41
CA ASP A 379 -1.49 51.42 14.90
C ASP A 379 -2.98 51.14 15.15
N GLY A 380 -3.29 49.93 15.67
CA GLY A 380 -4.65 49.53 15.95
C GLY A 380 -5.44 49.05 14.73
N VAL A 381 -4.86 49.02 13.53
CA VAL A 381 -5.44 48.51 12.31
C VAL A 381 -4.95 47.11 12.03
N LEU A 382 -5.87 46.13 11.92
CA LEU A 382 -5.57 44.78 11.50
C LEU A 382 -5.12 44.78 10.05
N SER A 383 -3.90 44.40 9.79
CA SER A 383 -3.31 44.29 8.45
C SER A 383 -3.06 42.82 8.10
N SER A 384 -3.37 42.45 6.88
CA SER A 384 -3.08 41.11 6.36
C SER A 384 -1.61 41.04 5.91
N MET A 385 -0.87 40.07 6.41
CA MET A 385 0.46 39.74 5.90
C MET A 385 0.41 38.54 4.97
N SER A 386 1.07 38.66 3.80
CA SER A 386 1.34 37.53 2.94
C SER A 386 2.64 36.86 3.34
N GLN A 387 2.61 35.53 3.45
CA GLN A 387 3.77 34.73 3.78
C GLN A 387 3.94 33.63 2.73
N LEU A 388 5.21 33.31 2.42
CA LEU A 388 5.52 32.19 1.56
C LEU A 388 5.08 30.87 2.21
N VAL A 389 4.55 29.95 1.42
CA VAL A 389 4.14 28.62 1.87
C VAL A 389 5.03 27.55 1.27
N SER A 390 5.27 26.48 2.05
CA SER A 390 6.01 25.32 1.58
C SER A 390 5.14 24.45 0.65
N PRO A 391 5.71 23.84 -0.44
CA PRO A 391 7.13 23.92 -0.82
C PRO A 391 7.50 25.24 -1.52
N TYR A 392 8.76 25.65 -1.37
CA TYR A 392 9.32 26.74 -2.16
C TYR A 392 9.50 26.26 -3.60
N GLY A 393 9.00 27.02 -4.57
CA GLY A 393 8.99 26.63 -5.98
C GLY A 393 10.40 26.50 -6.56
N ASN A 394 10.60 25.50 -7.40
CA ASN A 394 11.86 25.31 -8.11
C ASN A 394 11.65 25.55 -9.63
N PRO A 395 12.26 26.62 -10.19
CA PRO A 395 12.10 26.95 -11.61
C PRO A 395 12.87 26.01 -12.56
N SER A 396 13.60 25.01 -12.05
CA SER A 396 14.35 24.02 -12.86
C SER A 396 13.86 22.59 -12.69
N ILE A 397 12.73 22.37 -12.00
CA ILE A 397 12.22 21.02 -11.76
C ILE A 397 11.77 20.35 -13.06
N GLY A 398 12.31 19.16 -13.35
CA GLY A 398 12.07 18.39 -14.56
C GLY A 398 11.68 16.95 -14.29
N TRP A 399 11.81 16.11 -15.30
CA TRP A 399 11.48 14.69 -15.25
C TRP A 399 12.56 13.88 -14.50
N GLU A 400 12.13 12.97 -13.66
CA GLU A 400 12.92 11.85 -13.18
C GLU A 400 12.98 10.77 -14.28
N LYS A 401 14.15 10.12 -14.48
CA LYS A 401 14.37 9.16 -15.57
C LYS A 401 14.86 7.83 -15.04
N THR A 402 14.19 6.76 -15.45
CA THR A 402 14.64 5.38 -15.20
C THR A 402 15.12 4.74 -16.50
N TYR A 403 16.35 4.27 -16.48
CA TYR A 403 17.03 3.55 -17.57
C TYR A 403 17.06 2.08 -17.21
N GLN A 404 16.49 1.22 -18.04
CA GLN A 404 16.38 -0.21 -17.73
C GLN A 404 16.82 -1.09 -18.89
N TRP A 405 17.70 -2.04 -18.59
CA TRP A 405 17.96 -3.22 -19.39
C TRP A 405 17.15 -4.40 -18.90
N ASN A 406 16.65 -5.23 -19.81
CA ASN A 406 16.01 -6.50 -19.49
C ASN A 406 16.52 -7.58 -20.46
N TYR A 407 16.89 -8.74 -19.90
CA TYR A 407 17.37 -9.93 -20.61
C TYR A 407 16.41 -11.08 -20.25
N GLY A 408 15.73 -11.64 -21.24
CA GLY A 408 14.72 -12.66 -21.00
C GLY A 408 14.93 -13.93 -21.81
N VAL A 409 14.56 -15.07 -21.22
CA VAL A 409 14.51 -16.37 -21.86
C VAL A 409 13.15 -17.02 -21.64
N ASP A 410 12.48 -17.39 -22.73
CA ASP A 410 11.24 -18.17 -22.69
C ASP A 410 11.51 -19.58 -23.21
N LEU A 411 11.25 -20.60 -22.39
CA LEU A 411 11.45 -22.00 -22.68
C LEU A 411 10.15 -22.77 -22.56
N GLY A 412 9.74 -23.48 -23.60
CA GLY A 412 8.61 -24.41 -23.60
C GLY A 412 9.07 -25.82 -23.94
N LEU A 413 8.72 -26.81 -23.13
CA LEU A 413 9.11 -28.20 -23.31
C LEU A 413 7.88 -29.13 -23.39
N PHE A 414 8.01 -30.25 -24.13
CA PHE A 414 7.04 -31.33 -24.20
C PHE A 414 5.62 -30.85 -24.58
N ASN A 415 5.51 -30.16 -25.72
CA ASN A 415 4.26 -29.52 -26.18
C ASN A 415 3.71 -28.51 -25.16
N ASN A 416 4.61 -27.65 -24.63
CA ASN A 416 4.34 -26.63 -23.62
C ASN A 416 3.74 -27.19 -22.30
N ARG A 417 4.04 -28.46 -21.97
CA ARG A 417 3.69 -28.99 -20.63
C ARG A 417 4.55 -28.36 -19.54
N ILE A 418 5.74 -27.90 -19.88
CA ILE A 418 6.62 -27.12 -19.00
C ILE A 418 6.91 -25.83 -19.73
N ASN A 419 6.55 -24.70 -19.11
CA ASN A 419 6.86 -23.36 -19.59
C ASN A 419 7.65 -22.63 -18.51
N LEU A 420 8.84 -22.15 -18.87
CA LEU A 420 9.71 -21.38 -18.01
C LEU A 420 9.99 -20.02 -18.67
N SER A 421 9.81 -18.95 -17.92
CA SER A 421 10.28 -17.62 -18.27
C SER A 421 11.25 -17.14 -17.19
N VAL A 422 12.39 -16.65 -17.60
CA VAL A 422 13.40 -16.05 -16.72
C VAL A 422 13.74 -14.68 -17.27
N ASP A 423 13.63 -13.66 -16.42
CA ASP A 423 13.97 -12.29 -16.73
C ASP A 423 15.03 -11.77 -15.74
N PHE A 424 16.09 -11.15 -16.27
CA PHE A 424 17.07 -10.38 -15.50
C PHE A 424 16.94 -8.92 -15.87
N TYR A 425 16.87 -8.05 -14.89
CA TYR A 425 16.80 -6.61 -15.11
C TYR A 425 17.87 -5.85 -14.34
N ASP A 426 18.32 -4.75 -14.94
CA ASP A 426 19.20 -3.75 -14.34
C ASP A 426 18.62 -2.37 -14.65
N SER A 427 18.14 -1.68 -13.63
CA SER A 427 17.57 -0.35 -13.76
C SER A 427 18.29 0.66 -12.90
N LYS A 428 18.40 1.88 -13.44
CA LYS A 428 18.96 3.04 -12.75
C LYS A 428 18.02 4.22 -12.91
N THR A 429 17.61 4.80 -11.78
CA THR A 429 16.83 6.02 -11.78
C THR A 429 17.72 7.19 -11.43
N LYS A 430 17.71 8.20 -12.27
CA LYS A 430 18.47 9.44 -12.13
C LYS A 430 17.53 10.63 -12.01
N ASP A 431 18.10 11.72 -11.51
CA ASP A 431 17.36 12.97 -11.36
C ASP A 431 16.08 12.77 -10.52
N LEU A 432 16.19 11.99 -9.42
CA LEU A 432 15.08 11.68 -8.54
C LEU A 432 14.36 12.94 -8.09
N LEU A 433 13.04 12.93 -8.13
CA LEU A 433 12.20 13.99 -7.58
C LEU A 433 12.21 13.91 -6.04
N PHE A 434 13.07 14.71 -5.43
CA PHE A 434 13.34 14.69 -4.01
C PHE A 434 12.92 15.99 -3.31
N SER A 435 12.16 15.88 -2.22
CA SER A 435 11.81 17.03 -1.38
C SER A 435 12.95 17.31 -0.40
N ARG A 436 13.76 18.33 -0.70
CA ARG A 436 14.87 18.79 0.14
C ARG A 436 14.40 19.82 1.16
N THR A 437 14.80 19.64 2.40
CA THR A 437 14.60 20.64 3.46
C THR A 437 15.66 21.73 3.31
N LEU A 438 15.23 22.98 3.26
CA LEU A 438 16.11 24.14 3.15
C LEU A 438 16.67 24.51 4.55
N PRO A 439 17.88 25.09 4.62
CA PRO A 439 18.37 25.64 5.86
C PRO A 439 17.40 26.69 6.44
N ILE A 440 17.27 26.73 7.77
CA ILE A 440 16.39 27.66 8.47
C ILE A 440 16.69 29.13 8.13
N THR A 441 17.97 29.42 7.84
CA THR A 441 18.44 30.75 7.44
C THR A 441 17.98 31.15 6.04
N SER A 442 17.53 30.19 5.21
CA SER A 442 17.10 30.47 3.85
C SER A 442 15.61 30.80 3.77
N ALA A 443 14.76 30.03 4.44
CA ALA A 443 13.32 30.26 4.50
C ALA A 443 12.68 29.42 5.61
N ILE A 444 11.72 30.01 6.31
CA ILE A 444 10.90 29.34 7.32
C ILE A 444 9.42 29.53 7.02
N THR A 445 8.59 28.55 7.42
CA THR A 445 7.13 28.66 7.38
C THR A 445 6.62 29.59 8.48
N ALA A 446 5.33 29.96 8.43
CA ALA A 446 4.65 30.71 9.49
C ALA A 446 4.81 30.12 10.89
N TRP A 447 5.01 28.81 10.97
CA TRP A 447 5.13 28.05 12.20
C TRP A 447 6.59 27.82 12.64
N GLY A 448 7.56 28.51 12.01
CA GLY A 448 8.97 28.39 12.35
C GLY A 448 9.66 27.12 11.82
N SER A 449 8.98 26.29 11.06
CA SER A 449 9.59 25.09 10.45
C SER A 449 10.38 25.44 9.19
N PRO A 450 11.50 24.76 8.88
CA PRO A 450 12.23 24.95 7.63
C PRO A 450 11.32 24.67 6.42
N MET A 451 11.44 25.48 5.38
CA MET A 451 10.75 25.21 4.11
C MET A 451 11.39 24.06 3.35
N THR A 452 10.62 23.45 2.47
CA THR A 452 11.12 22.42 1.57
C THR A 452 11.07 22.89 0.12
N THR A 453 11.88 22.31 -0.74
CA THR A 453 11.83 22.52 -2.20
C THR A 453 12.01 21.20 -2.92
N TRP A 454 11.34 21.03 -4.07
CA TRP A 454 11.54 19.88 -4.92
C TRP A 454 12.75 20.08 -5.82
N GLN A 455 13.59 19.08 -5.94
CA GLN A 455 14.79 19.09 -6.77
C GLN A 455 14.96 17.74 -7.49
N ASN A 456 15.56 17.78 -8.68
CA ASN A 456 15.99 16.59 -9.41
C ASN A 456 17.40 16.19 -8.95
N ILE A 457 17.50 15.37 -7.90
CA ILE A 457 18.76 15.04 -7.25
C ILE A 457 18.74 13.61 -6.71
N GLY A 458 19.89 12.98 -6.75
CA GLY A 458 20.08 11.61 -6.31
C GLY A 458 19.88 10.58 -7.42
N GLU A 459 20.40 9.39 -7.14
CA GLU A 459 20.34 8.23 -8.04
C GLU A 459 20.04 6.98 -7.22
N THR A 460 19.18 6.10 -7.78
CA THR A 460 18.94 4.75 -7.25
C THR A 460 19.21 3.69 -8.30
N SER A 461 19.58 2.50 -7.85
CA SER A 461 19.76 1.32 -8.67
C SER A 461 18.84 0.21 -8.18
N ASN A 462 18.30 -0.55 -9.11
CA ASN A 462 17.48 -1.72 -8.80
C ASN A 462 17.82 -2.83 -9.80
N LYS A 463 18.31 -3.96 -9.30
CA LYS A 463 18.70 -5.14 -10.08
C LYS A 463 17.99 -6.36 -9.54
N GLY A 464 17.65 -7.28 -10.40
CA GLY A 464 17.02 -8.50 -9.94
C GLY A 464 16.75 -9.50 -11.03
N TYR A 465 16.10 -10.58 -10.62
CA TYR A 465 15.64 -11.59 -11.55
C TYR A 465 14.29 -12.16 -11.12
N GLU A 466 13.52 -12.54 -12.12
CA GLU A 466 12.21 -13.13 -11.97
C GLU A 466 12.17 -14.47 -12.72
N ILE A 467 11.61 -15.48 -12.06
CA ILE A 467 11.45 -16.82 -12.61
C ILE A 467 9.96 -17.17 -12.53
N GLN A 468 9.39 -17.54 -13.66
CA GLN A 468 8.03 -18.07 -13.72
C GLN A 468 8.04 -19.45 -14.37
N LEU A 469 7.62 -20.46 -13.63
CA LEU A 469 7.51 -21.84 -14.10
C LEU A 469 6.06 -22.29 -14.03
N SER A 470 5.51 -22.70 -15.16
CA SER A 470 4.18 -23.33 -15.25
C SER A 470 4.30 -24.75 -15.79
N THR A 471 3.72 -25.71 -15.09
CA THR A 471 3.81 -27.14 -15.46
C THR A 471 2.45 -27.80 -15.47
N VAL A 472 2.23 -28.70 -16.41
CA VAL A 472 1.18 -29.71 -16.38
C VAL A 472 1.81 -31.02 -15.97
N ASN A 473 1.78 -31.32 -14.68
CA ASN A 473 2.48 -32.47 -14.07
C ASN A 473 1.85 -33.77 -14.51
N ILE A 474 0.54 -33.87 -14.38
CA ILE A 474 -0.25 -35.02 -14.78
C ILE A 474 -1.48 -34.55 -15.56
N ARG A 475 -1.77 -35.18 -16.69
CA ARG A 475 -3.01 -34.97 -17.42
C ARG A 475 -3.47 -36.28 -18.02
N ASN A 476 -4.65 -36.74 -17.56
CA ASN A 476 -5.35 -37.86 -18.13
C ASN A 476 -6.85 -37.56 -18.23
N LYS A 477 -7.66 -38.53 -18.65
CA LYS A 477 -9.11 -38.32 -18.89
C LYS A 477 -9.89 -37.80 -17.69
N ASN A 478 -9.48 -38.16 -16.48
CA ASN A 478 -10.24 -37.89 -15.27
C ASN A 478 -9.50 -36.99 -14.28
N PHE A 479 -8.18 -36.80 -14.43
CA PHE A 479 -7.35 -36.10 -13.49
C PHE A 479 -6.33 -35.18 -14.18
N GLU A 480 -6.26 -33.93 -13.73
CA GLU A 480 -5.23 -32.96 -14.13
C GLU A 480 -4.61 -32.36 -12.90
N TRP A 481 -3.29 -32.35 -12.85
CA TRP A 481 -2.50 -31.59 -11.87
C TRP A 481 -1.57 -30.64 -12.60
N SER A 482 -1.71 -29.34 -12.29
CA SER A 482 -0.85 -28.28 -12.80
C SER A 482 -0.30 -27.46 -11.64
N SER A 483 0.92 -26.93 -11.84
CA SER A 483 1.60 -26.08 -10.88
C SER A 483 2.09 -24.81 -11.56
N SER A 484 1.99 -23.68 -10.85
CA SER A 484 2.62 -22.41 -11.24
C SER A 484 3.49 -21.94 -10.09
N ILE A 485 4.76 -21.69 -10.39
CA ILE A 485 5.77 -21.24 -9.43
C ILE A 485 6.31 -19.90 -9.91
N SER A 486 6.31 -18.91 -9.07
CA SER A 486 6.95 -17.62 -9.29
C SER A 486 8.00 -17.36 -8.22
N TYR A 487 9.15 -16.87 -8.63
CA TYR A 487 10.20 -16.46 -7.72
C TYR A 487 10.75 -15.10 -8.18
N THR A 488 10.91 -14.18 -7.23
CA THR A 488 11.47 -12.85 -7.48
C THR A 488 12.55 -12.56 -6.45
N HIS A 489 13.68 -12.08 -6.93
CA HIS A 489 14.77 -11.49 -6.15
C HIS A 489 15.02 -10.06 -6.64
N ASN A 490 15.18 -9.13 -5.70
CA ASN A 490 15.36 -7.72 -6.00
C ASN A 490 16.42 -7.10 -5.08
N ASP A 491 17.42 -6.45 -5.66
CA ASP A 491 18.47 -5.70 -4.97
C ASP A 491 18.34 -4.22 -5.34
N GLU A 492 17.78 -3.42 -4.44
CA GLU A 492 17.64 -1.98 -4.61
C GLU A 492 18.60 -1.24 -3.67
N LYS A 493 19.15 -0.12 -4.17
CA LYS A 493 19.99 0.74 -3.36
C LYS A 493 20.01 2.19 -3.83
N ILE A 494 20.19 3.08 -2.89
CA ILE A 494 20.54 4.48 -3.13
C ILE A 494 22.00 4.49 -3.62
N VAL A 495 22.24 5.06 -4.81
CA VAL A 495 23.58 5.16 -5.39
C VAL A 495 24.26 6.45 -4.97
N SER A 496 23.48 7.55 -4.95
CA SER A 496 23.98 8.86 -4.50
C SER A 496 22.85 9.73 -3.94
N LEU A 497 23.20 10.54 -2.96
CA LEU A 497 22.38 11.57 -2.37
C LEU A 497 23.08 12.94 -2.46
N PRO A 498 22.36 14.06 -2.46
CA PRO A 498 22.95 15.38 -2.70
C PRO A 498 23.98 15.81 -1.67
N ASP A 499 23.83 15.40 -0.42
CA ASP A 499 24.65 15.80 0.71
C ASP A 499 25.25 14.57 1.44
N GLY A 500 25.36 13.41 0.77
CA GLY A 500 25.71 12.12 1.39
C GLY A 500 24.56 11.56 2.24
N ASP A 501 24.88 10.75 3.22
CA ASP A 501 23.88 10.11 4.08
C ASP A 501 22.99 11.11 4.81
N LEU A 502 21.68 10.96 4.66
CA LEU A 502 20.66 11.79 5.30
C LEU A 502 20.09 11.07 6.53
N ILE A 503 20.84 11.06 7.62
CA ILE A 503 20.53 10.33 8.87
C ILE A 503 19.11 10.66 9.38
N ALA A 504 18.74 11.95 9.38
CA ALA A 504 17.42 12.39 9.84
C ALA A 504 16.25 11.82 9.02
N LYS A 505 16.49 11.44 7.76
CA LYS A 505 15.52 10.79 6.87
C LYS A 505 15.73 9.27 6.78
N LYS A 506 16.74 8.73 7.46
CA LYS A 506 17.17 7.32 7.40
C LYS A 506 17.44 6.86 5.97
N LEU A 507 18.09 7.73 5.15
CA LEU A 507 18.51 7.44 3.78
C LEU A 507 20.04 7.36 3.74
N PHE A 508 20.57 6.24 3.28
CA PHE A 508 22.00 5.91 3.29
C PHE A 508 22.44 5.44 1.91
N GLU A 509 23.57 5.96 1.43
CA GLU A 509 24.18 5.50 0.17
C GLU A 509 24.62 4.03 0.29
N GLY A 510 24.41 3.26 -0.76
CA GLY A 510 24.67 1.81 -0.77
C GLY A 510 23.59 0.93 -0.14
N HIS A 511 22.56 1.51 0.49
CA HIS A 511 21.49 0.80 1.17
C HIS A 511 20.13 1.02 0.51
N PRO A 512 19.14 0.13 0.77
CA PRO A 512 17.77 0.31 0.30
C PRO A 512 17.11 1.59 0.83
N ILE A 513 16.11 2.11 0.10
CA ILE A 513 15.37 3.32 0.51
C ILE A 513 14.71 3.16 1.88
N LYS A 514 14.19 1.97 2.18
CA LYS A 514 13.57 1.67 3.48
C LYS A 514 14.54 0.89 4.38
N THR A 515 15.54 1.60 4.84
CA THR A 515 16.55 1.07 5.77
C THR A 515 16.14 1.38 7.21
N PHE A 516 16.27 0.39 8.08
CA PHE A 516 16.09 0.55 9.52
C PHE A 516 17.42 0.99 10.15
N TYR A 517 17.36 2.08 10.89
CA TYR A 517 18.51 2.68 11.55
C TYR A 517 18.13 2.97 13.00
N ASP A 518 18.72 2.23 13.92
CA ASP A 518 18.43 2.26 15.36
C ASP A 518 19.53 1.54 16.14
N TYR A 519 19.36 1.35 17.46
CA TYR A 519 20.22 0.51 18.27
C TYR A 519 20.16 -0.95 17.79
N LYS A 520 21.32 -1.61 17.78
CA LYS A 520 21.39 -3.03 17.44
C LYS A 520 21.24 -3.88 18.70
N TYR A 521 20.10 -4.54 18.85
CA TYR A 521 19.81 -5.48 19.93
C TYR A 521 20.70 -6.71 19.85
N VAL A 522 21.36 -7.06 20.97
CA VAL A 522 22.20 -8.25 21.08
C VAL A 522 21.84 -9.15 22.27
N GLY A 523 20.85 -8.77 23.07
CA GLY A 523 20.38 -9.58 24.18
C GLY A 523 19.90 -8.75 25.38
N ILE A 524 19.88 -9.39 26.52
CA ILE A 524 19.56 -8.78 27.82
C ILE A 524 20.69 -9.11 28.78
N TRP A 525 21.12 -8.13 29.57
CA TRP A 525 22.18 -8.31 30.55
C TRP A 525 21.78 -9.38 31.61
N GLY A 526 22.60 -10.40 31.75
CA GLY A 526 22.43 -11.46 32.73
C GLY A 526 22.97 -11.10 34.13
N THR A 527 22.60 -11.87 35.15
CA THR A 527 23.10 -11.66 36.52
C THR A 527 24.61 -11.86 36.64
N ALA A 528 25.19 -12.76 35.84
CA ALA A 528 26.63 -13.02 35.80
C ALA A 528 27.41 -11.87 35.07
N GLU A 529 26.75 -10.97 34.42
CA GLU A 529 27.33 -9.86 33.66
C GLU A 529 27.19 -8.49 34.39
N GLU A 530 26.84 -8.47 35.67
CA GLU A 530 26.51 -7.23 36.40
C GLU A 530 27.66 -6.21 36.40
N GLU A 531 28.90 -6.63 36.64
CA GLU A 531 30.07 -5.76 36.62
C GLU A 531 30.34 -5.20 35.22
N GLU A 532 30.12 -6.00 34.17
CA GLU A 532 30.27 -5.58 32.81
C GLU A 532 29.15 -4.59 32.43
N ALA A 533 27.89 -4.91 32.71
CA ALA A 533 26.74 -4.10 32.48
C ALA A 533 26.87 -2.67 33.09
N ALA A 534 27.47 -2.59 34.29
CA ALA A 534 27.70 -1.33 34.98
C ALA A 534 28.60 -0.34 34.18
N LYS A 535 29.54 -0.85 33.37
CA LYS A 535 30.39 -0.02 32.49
C LYS A 535 29.61 0.69 31.42
N TYR A 536 28.46 0.13 31.03
CA TYR A 536 27.51 0.70 30.04
C TYR A 536 26.37 1.48 30.70
N GLY A 537 26.39 1.67 32.02
CA GLY A 537 25.30 2.29 32.79
C GLY A 537 24.06 1.41 32.89
N CYS A 538 24.22 0.10 32.72
CA CYS A 538 23.17 -0.90 32.73
C CYS A 538 23.19 -1.79 33.96
N GLN A 539 22.14 -2.58 34.16
CA GLN A 539 21.99 -3.56 35.21
C GLN A 539 21.44 -4.87 34.64
N PRO A 540 21.54 -6.00 35.34
CA PRO A 540 20.87 -7.24 34.94
C PRO A 540 19.38 -7.04 34.67
N GLY A 541 18.93 -7.57 33.54
CA GLY A 541 17.57 -7.41 33.04
C GLY A 541 17.34 -6.19 32.14
N TYR A 542 18.35 -5.35 31.91
CA TYR A 542 18.31 -4.25 30.94
C TYR A 542 18.65 -4.77 29.54
N VAL A 543 18.18 -4.03 28.51
CA VAL A 543 18.51 -4.35 27.11
C VAL A 543 20.00 -4.17 26.87
N LYS A 544 20.60 -5.17 26.22
CA LYS A 544 21.99 -5.15 25.76
C LYS A 544 22.02 -4.79 24.29
N ILE A 545 22.70 -3.73 23.94
CA ILE A 545 22.91 -3.27 22.56
C ILE A 545 24.38 -3.38 22.17
N GLU A 546 24.65 -3.51 20.89
CA GLU A 546 25.99 -3.38 20.35
C GLU A 546 26.37 -1.90 20.28
N THR A 547 27.40 -1.50 21.02
CA THR A 547 27.93 -0.15 21.01
C THR A 547 28.98 0.04 19.91
N VAL A 548 29.11 1.26 19.40
CA VAL A 548 30.10 1.62 18.37
C VAL A 548 31.30 2.28 19.05
N GLU A 549 32.51 1.78 18.79
CA GLU A 549 33.73 2.34 19.32
C GLU A 549 33.85 3.85 19.03
N GLN A 550 34.17 4.61 20.06
CA GLN A 550 34.31 6.06 20.01
C GLN A 550 35.78 6.42 20.12
N PHE A 551 36.21 7.36 19.26
CA PHE A 551 37.58 7.88 19.28
C PHE A 551 37.60 9.30 19.85
N THR A 552 38.48 9.53 20.81
CA THR A 552 38.76 10.83 21.38
C THR A 552 40.23 11.16 21.14
N THR A 553 40.58 12.46 21.09
CA THR A 553 41.95 12.88 20.98
C THR A 553 42.55 13.05 22.38
N ASP A 554 43.64 12.36 22.66
CA ASP A 554 44.38 12.48 23.92
C ASP A 554 45.13 13.85 24.02
N GLU A 555 45.74 14.11 25.15
CA GLU A 555 46.51 15.32 25.40
C GLU A 555 47.69 15.53 24.43
N ASN A 556 48.13 14.45 23.75
CA ASN A 556 49.22 14.44 22.80
C ASN A 556 48.72 14.53 21.33
N GLY A 557 47.42 14.64 21.12
CA GLY A 557 46.81 14.72 19.77
C GLY A 557 46.60 13.35 19.10
N ASN A 558 46.76 12.20 19.79
CA ASN A 558 46.52 10.90 19.24
C ASN A 558 45.05 10.50 19.39
N LEU A 559 44.51 9.79 18.41
CA LEU A 559 43.18 9.17 18.51
C LEU A 559 43.25 7.94 19.40
N VAL A 560 42.46 7.94 20.47
CA VAL A 560 42.30 6.83 21.41
C VAL A 560 40.87 6.35 21.38
N GLY A 561 40.66 5.07 21.08
CA GLY A 561 39.37 4.42 21.09
C GLY A 561 38.96 3.98 22.51
N ASP A 562 37.68 4.02 22.82
CA ASP A 562 37.11 3.54 24.06
C ASP A 562 36.80 2.03 24.05
N GLY A 563 37.12 1.35 22.92
CA GLY A 563 36.79 -0.07 22.71
C GLY A 563 35.29 -0.37 22.71
N GLY A 564 34.44 0.64 22.52
CA GLY A 564 32.99 0.52 22.59
C GLY A 564 32.43 0.43 24.01
N VAL A 565 33.24 0.76 25.04
CA VAL A 565 32.82 0.69 26.46
C VAL A 565 32.45 2.07 26.97
N HIS A 566 31.17 2.43 26.84
CA HIS A 566 30.58 3.68 27.31
C HIS A 566 29.08 3.54 27.57
N THR A 567 28.47 4.50 28.23
CA THR A 567 27.00 4.55 28.39
C THR A 567 26.31 4.76 27.05
N TYR A 568 25.21 4.05 26.81
CA TYR A 568 24.47 4.08 25.53
C TYR A 568 24.15 5.48 25.04
N SER A 569 24.47 5.76 23.80
CA SER A 569 24.34 7.08 23.18
C SER A 569 23.42 7.03 21.96
N ASN A 570 22.36 7.86 21.95
CA ASN A 570 21.42 7.99 20.84
C ASN A 570 22.00 8.72 19.62
N THR A 571 23.22 9.20 19.68
CA THR A 571 23.91 9.86 18.56
C THR A 571 25.05 9.03 17.98
N ARG A 572 25.52 8.01 18.67
CA ARG A 572 26.74 7.27 18.34
C ARG A 572 26.52 5.78 18.15
N ASP A 573 25.59 5.18 18.91
CA ASP A 573 25.37 3.74 18.89
C ASP A 573 24.25 3.30 17.93
N LEU A 574 23.68 4.24 17.18
CA LEU A 574 22.72 3.91 16.15
C LEU A 574 23.44 3.34 14.94
N GLN A 575 22.91 2.23 14.40
CA GLN A 575 23.49 1.48 13.31
C GLN A 575 22.42 1.10 12.28
N ILE A 576 22.86 0.77 11.07
CA ILE A 576 22.00 0.18 10.05
C ILE A 576 21.74 -1.28 10.43
N LEU A 577 20.47 -1.60 10.66
CA LEU A 577 20.03 -2.92 11.10
C LEU A 577 19.65 -3.84 9.95
N GLY A 578 19.16 -3.28 8.87
CA GLY A 578 18.62 -3.99 7.72
C GLY A 578 17.54 -3.20 7.00
N SER A 579 16.74 -3.85 6.18
CA SER A 579 15.66 -3.21 5.42
C SER A 579 14.39 -4.08 5.38
N ASN A 580 13.29 -3.48 4.95
CA ASN A 580 12.06 -4.23 4.71
C ASN A 580 12.00 -4.85 3.29
N VAL A 581 13.05 -4.75 2.50
CA VAL A 581 13.17 -5.38 1.19
C VAL A 581 13.50 -6.85 1.39
N PRO A 582 12.69 -7.80 0.89
CA PRO A 582 12.99 -9.22 1.03
C PRO A 582 14.11 -9.64 0.07
N ASP A 583 14.93 -10.58 0.50
CA ASP A 583 15.88 -11.26 -0.39
C ASP A 583 15.17 -12.09 -1.45
N GLY A 584 14.00 -12.65 -1.12
CA GLY A 584 13.22 -13.38 -2.08
C GLY A 584 11.76 -13.56 -1.71
N ILE A 585 10.95 -13.66 -2.77
CA ILE A 585 9.52 -13.99 -2.69
C ILE A 585 9.26 -15.18 -3.59
N LEU A 586 8.76 -16.28 -3.02
CA LEU A 586 8.35 -17.48 -3.73
C LEU A 586 6.84 -17.66 -3.63
N GLY A 587 6.17 -17.76 -4.77
CA GLY A 587 4.76 -18.13 -4.86
C GLY A 587 4.60 -19.49 -5.51
N VAL A 588 3.81 -20.38 -4.91
CA VAL A 588 3.51 -21.71 -5.45
C VAL A 588 2.00 -21.90 -5.47
N ASN A 589 1.44 -22.02 -6.65
CA ASN A 589 0.03 -22.35 -6.85
C ASN A 589 -0.10 -23.76 -7.45
N ASN A 590 -0.82 -24.65 -6.77
CA ASN A 590 -1.17 -25.96 -7.28
C ASN A 590 -2.67 -26.04 -7.57
N THR A 591 -3.01 -26.59 -8.72
CA THR A 591 -4.40 -26.85 -9.14
C THR A 591 -4.57 -28.31 -9.48
N PHE A 592 -5.56 -28.94 -8.86
CA PHE A 592 -5.95 -30.31 -9.08
C PHE A 592 -7.38 -30.33 -9.60
N LYS A 593 -7.61 -31.03 -10.69
CA LYS A 593 -8.96 -31.30 -11.22
C LYS A 593 -9.19 -32.81 -11.26
N TYR A 594 -10.25 -33.26 -10.64
CA TYR A 594 -10.67 -34.63 -10.67
C TYR A 594 -12.14 -34.72 -11.06
N ARG A 595 -12.40 -35.13 -12.31
CA ARG A 595 -13.75 -35.12 -12.89
C ARG A 595 -14.39 -33.71 -12.75
N ASN A 596 -15.40 -33.62 -11.90
CA ASN A 596 -16.16 -32.36 -11.67
C ASN A 596 -15.64 -31.51 -10.51
N PHE A 597 -14.68 -32.03 -9.75
CA PHE A 597 -14.05 -31.31 -8.65
C PHE A 597 -12.81 -30.57 -9.12
N ASP A 598 -12.60 -29.38 -8.57
CA ASP A 598 -11.36 -28.62 -8.67
C ASP A 598 -10.88 -28.18 -7.27
N LEU A 599 -9.60 -28.33 -7.01
CA LEU A 599 -8.92 -27.86 -5.80
C LEU A 599 -7.75 -27.00 -6.22
N SER A 600 -7.64 -25.81 -5.65
CA SER A 600 -6.45 -24.97 -5.81
C SER A 600 -5.93 -24.52 -4.45
N ALA A 601 -4.61 -24.44 -4.31
CA ALA A 601 -3.94 -23.94 -3.10
C ALA A 601 -2.77 -23.05 -3.50
N PHE A 602 -2.71 -21.86 -2.92
CA PHE A 602 -1.62 -20.91 -3.11
C PHE A 602 -0.83 -20.74 -1.81
N VAL A 603 0.46 -21.02 -1.90
CA VAL A 603 1.44 -20.88 -0.82
C VAL A 603 2.44 -19.80 -1.20
N MET A 604 2.77 -18.94 -0.26
CA MET A 604 3.77 -17.87 -0.41
C MET A 604 4.84 -18.02 0.67
N LEU A 605 6.10 -17.86 0.26
CA LEU A 605 7.26 -17.70 1.13
C LEU A 605 7.86 -16.34 0.86
N ARG A 606 8.09 -15.56 1.89
CA ARG A 606 8.84 -14.30 1.83
C ARG A 606 9.93 -14.34 2.90
N TYR A 607 11.17 -14.04 2.51
CA TYR A 607 12.31 -14.19 3.43
C TYR A 607 13.36 -13.11 3.22
N GLY A 608 14.19 -12.89 4.25
CA GLY A 608 15.31 -11.97 4.24
C GLY A 608 14.93 -10.50 4.44
N GLN A 609 13.66 -10.19 4.78
CA GLN A 609 13.28 -8.84 5.18
C GLN A 609 13.27 -8.68 6.69
N MET A 610 13.61 -7.50 7.15
CA MET A 610 13.33 -7.04 8.50
C MET A 610 11.98 -6.33 8.54
N ILE A 611 11.27 -6.39 9.65
CA ILE A 611 10.06 -5.60 9.91
C ILE A 611 10.21 -4.78 11.18
N ASP A 612 9.52 -3.64 11.23
CA ASP A 612 9.32 -2.83 12.42
C ASP A 612 8.02 -3.29 13.10
N SER A 613 8.11 -4.28 13.99
CA SER A 613 6.95 -4.82 14.69
C SER A 613 6.45 -3.87 15.76
N LYS A 614 5.38 -3.14 15.43
CA LYS A 614 4.74 -2.21 16.38
C LYS A 614 4.21 -2.93 17.61
N THR A 615 3.67 -4.14 17.47
CA THR A 615 3.15 -4.95 18.56
C THR A 615 4.25 -5.37 19.56
N ILE A 616 5.46 -5.73 19.08
CA ILE A 616 6.62 -5.94 19.93
C ILE A 616 7.07 -4.60 20.56
N GLY A 617 7.05 -3.51 19.80
CA GLY A 617 7.42 -2.17 20.25
C GLY A 617 6.51 -1.60 21.35
N TRP A 618 5.33 -2.18 21.57
CA TRP A 618 4.44 -1.79 22.66
C TRP A 618 4.89 -2.37 24.01
N TYR A 619 5.82 -3.32 24.02
CA TYR A 619 6.33 -3.78 25.28
C TYR A 619 6.84 -2.59 26.08
N SER A 620 6.24 -2.37 27.22
CA SER A 620 6.64 -1.35 28.17
C SER A 620 6.98 -2.03 29.49
N THR A 621 8.00 -1.52 30.13
CA THR A 621 8.34 -1.94 31.49
C THR A 621 7.39 -1.39 32.53
N LYS A 622 6.47 -0.48 32.11
CA LYS A 622 5.50 0.21 32.96
C LYS A 622 4.16 0.37 32.24
N ASN A 623 3.07 0.10 32.94
CA ASN A 623 1.70 0.59 32.65
C ASN A 623 1.05 0.14 31.34
N ASN A 624 1.54 -0.85 30.62
CA ASN A 624 0.89 -1.35 29.42
C ASN A 624 0.35 -2.75 29.61
N ASN A 625 -0.81 -3.02 29.02
CA ASN A 625 -1.32 -4.36 28.89
C ASN A 625 -0.40 -5.21 28.01
N GLN A 626 -0.07 -6.42 28.47
CA GLN A 626 0.82 -7.35 27.77
C GLN A 626 0.09 -8.66 27.47
N PRO A 627 0.36 -9.32 26.34
CA PRO A 627 -0.20 -10.63 26.06
C PRO A 627 0.13 -11.64 27.18
N LYS A 628 -0.84 -12.49 27.50
CA LYS A 628 -0.62 -13.58 28.45
C LYS A 628 0.55 -14.47 28.00
N GLY A 629 1.50 -14.72 28.92
CA GLY A 629 2.69 -15.51 28.64
C GLY A 629 3.79 -14.75 27.89
N THR A 630 3.81 -13.42 27.98
CA THR A 630 4.95 -12.61 27.54
C THR A 630 6.22 -13.09 28.23
N ASP A 631 7.24 -13.41 27.42
CA ASP A 631 8.52 -13.95 27.86
C ASP A 631 9.46 -12.81 28.30
N TYR A 632 9.40 -12.40 29.58
CA TYR A 632 10.22 -11.34 30.14
C TYR A 632 11.31 -11.88 31.08
N TRP A 633 12.38 -11.12 31.19
CA TRP A 633 13.55 -11.46 31.93
C TRP A 633 13.27 -11.51 33.47
N THR A 634 13.71 -12.58 34.12
CA THR A 634 13.82 -12.71 35.58
C THR A 634 15.17 -13.39 35.89
N PRO A 635 15.64 -13.37 37.15
CA PRO A 635 16.85 -14.09 37.52
C PRO A 635 16.81 -15.60 37.19
N GLU A 636 15.62 -16.20 37.15
CA GLU A 636 15.38 -17.60 36.79
C GLU A 636 15.16 -17.80 35.28
N ASN A 637 14.84 -16.76 34.54
CA ASN A 637 14.59 -16.76 33.09
C ASN A 637 15.46 -15.72 32.39
N GLN A 638 16.77 -15.91 32.35
CA GLN A 638 17.73 -14.97 31.83
C GLN A 638 17.84 -14.97 30.29
N THR A 639 17.18 -15.92 29.61
CA THR A 639 17.18 -16.04 28.16
C THR A 639 15.95 -15.41 27.51
N ALA A 640 15.12 -14.73 28.29
CA ALA A 640 13.90 -14.08 27.80
C ALA A 640 14.19 -13.01 26.72
N TYR A 641 13.24 -12.80 25.86
CA TYR A 641 13.33 -11.79 24.78
C TYR A 641 13.10 -10.37 25.30
N PHE A 642 12.15 -10.20 26.24
CA PHE A 642 11.82 -8.88 26.79
C PHE A 642 12.59 -8.59 28.08
N PRO A 643 12.99 -7.31 28.32
CA PRO A 643 13.69 -6.91 29.51
C PRO A 643 12.85 -7.05 30.78
N ARG A 644 13.47 -6.91 31.92
CA ARG A 644 12.83 -6.96 33.23
C ARG A 644 11.76 -5.87 33.38
N PRO A 645 10.54 -6.21 33.84
CA PRO A 645 9.54 -5.20 34.20
C PRO A 645 10.05 -4.23 35.30
N GLY A 646 9.59 -2.97 35.26
CA GLY A 646 9.88 -1.98 36.29
C GLY A 646 11.29 -1.39 36.26
N ILE A 647 12.05 -1.54 35.17
CA ILE A 647 13.36 -0.92 35.02
C ILE A 647 13.24 0.60 34.84
N ALA A 648 14.24 1.34 35.36
CA ALA A 648 14.27 2.79 35.29
C ALA A 648 14.65 3.31 33.89
N SER A 649 15.60 2.64 33.21
CA SER A 649 16.03 3.00 31.86
C SER A 649 15.27 2.23 30.81
N THR A 650 14.75 2.94 29.83
CA THR A 650 14.08 2.38 28.64
C THR A 650 14.98 2.41 27.41
N THR A 651 16.24 2.85 27.55
CA THR A 651 17.19 2.92 26.42
C THR A 651 17.38 1.56 25.78
N GLY A 652 17.27 1.51 24.48
CA GLY A 652 17.40 0.28 23.69
C GLY A 652 16.16 -0.60 23.63
N ILE A 653 15.10 -0.36 24.42
CA ILE A 653 13.86 -1.15 24.34
C ILE A 653 13.24 -1.08 22.93
N GLU A 654 13.30 0.09 22.30
CA GLU A 654 12.76 0.26 20.94
C GLU A 654 13.47 -0.62 19.91
N SER A 655 14.70 -1.05 20.16
CA SER A 655 15.45 -1.93 19.25
C SER A 655 14.85 -3.33 19.12
N LEU A 656 14.10 -3.79 20.10
CA LEU A 656 13.42 -5.10 20.10
C LEU A 656 12.40 -5.24 18.96
N ARG A 657 11.85 -4.13 18.49
CA ARG A 657 10.83 -4.11 17.44
C ARG A 657 11.36 -4.47 16.04
N TYR A 658 12.66 -4.30 15.82
CA TYR A 658 13.30 -4.61 14.54
C TYR A 658 13.71 -6.08 14.50
N ILE A 659 12.91 -6.88 13.80
CA ILE A 659 13.04 -8.33 13.80
C ILE A 659 12.96 -8.89 12.38
N ASP A 660 13.57 -10.05 12.14
CA ASP A 660 13.40 -10.80 10.89
C ASP A 660 11.92 -11.18 10.69
N GLY A 661 11.32 -10.61 9.66
CA GLY A 661 9.93 -10.79 9.27
C GLY A 661 9.69 -11.89 8.25
N SER A 662 10.61 -12.84 8.09
CA SER A 662 10.48 -13.98 7.18
C SER A 662 9.33 -14.91 7.59
N TYR A 663 8.56 -15.39 6.60
CA TYR A 663 7.42 -16.27 6.86
C TYR A 663 7.05 -17.12 5.65
N ALA A 664 6.34 -18.23 5.91
CA ALA A 664 5.60 -19.01 4.94
C ALA A 664 4.09 -18.90 5.22
N LYS A 665 3.28 -18.78 4.18
CA LYS A 665 1.84 -18.56 4.32
C LYS A 665 1.03 -19.32 3.29
N ILE A 666 -0.03 -20.00 3.74
CA ILE A 666 -1.09 -20.51 2.87
C ILE A 666 -2.11 -19.38 2.67
N LYS A 667 -2.02 -18.72 1.52
CA LYS A 667 -2.84 -17.54 1.20
C LYS A 667 -4.29 -17.87 0.96
N ASN A 668 -4.53 -18.93 0.18
CA ASN A 668 -5.88 -19.42 -0.07
C ASN A 668 -5.91 -20.89 -0.44
N ILE A 669 -7.05 -21.52 -0.15
CA ILE A 669 -7.42 -22.84 -0.61
C ILE A 669 -8.85 -22.73 -1.14
N THR A 670 -9.08 -23.17 -2.38
CA THR A 670 -10.41 -23.20 -3.00
C THR A 670 -10.76 -24.61 -3.40
N LEU A 671 -11.92 -25.09 -3.01
CA LEU A 671 -12.53 -26.34 -3.45
C LEU A 671 -13.81 -26.03 -4.23
N GLY A 672 -13.90 -26.48 -5.46
CA GLY A 672 -15.05 -26.27 -6.33
C GLY A 672 -15.65 -27.57 -6.85
N TYR A 673 -16.95 -27.54 -7.10
CA TYR A 673 -17.67 -28.60 -7.79
C TYR A 673 -18.51 -28.02 -8.93
N THR A 674 -18.26 -28.44 -10.14
CA THR A 674 -19.04 -28.06 -11.32
C THR A 674 -20.09 -29.15 -11.61
N PHE A 675 -21.35 -28.78 -11.62
CA PHE A 675 -22.43 -29.73 -11.85
C PHE A 675 -22.37 -30.31 -13.29
N PRO A 676 -22.71 -31.59 -13.45
CA PRO A 676 -22.72 -32.24 -14.79
C PRO A 676 -23.67 -31.52 -15.75
N ASN A 677 -23.25 -31.31 -16.99
CA ASN A 677 -24.03 -30.63 -18.03
C ASN A 677 -25.44 -31.22 -18.24
N LYS A 678 -25.62 -32.55 -18.02
CA LYS A 678 -26.95 -33.18 -18.11
C LYS A 678 -27.94 -32.65 -17.07
N LEU A 679 -27.46 -32.41 -15.85
CA LEU A 679 -28.27 -31.83 -14.76
C LEU A 679 -28.57 -30.35 -15.03
N CYS A 680 -27.56 -29.59 -15.41
CA CYS A 680 -27.71 -28.18 -15.73
C CYS A 680 -28.74 -27.95 -16.86
N LYS A 681 -28.65 -28.70 -17.93
CA LYS A 681 -29.60 -28.62 -19.07
C LYS A 681 -31.05 -28.93 -18.68
N ARG A 682 -31.28 -29.85 -17.73
CA ARG A 682 -32.64 -30.14 -17.22
C ARG A 682 -33.25 -28.94 -16.47
N LEU A 683 -32.40 -28.09 -15.89
CA LEU A 683 -32.80 -26.90 -15.15
C LEU A 683 -32.80 -25.63 -16.02
N GLY A 684 -32.56 -25.74 -17.33
CA GLY A 684 -32.42 -24.56 -18.23
C GLY A 684 -31.16 -23.75 -17.99
N ILE A 685 -30.13 -24.34 -17.37
CA ILE A 685 -28.87 -23.70 -16.98
C ILE A 685 -27.74 -24.24 -17.88
N GLU A 686 -26.89 -23.39 -18.40
CA GLU A 686 -25.73 -23.81 -19.20
C GLU A 686 -24.64 -24.41 -18.28
N LYS A 687 -24.31 -23.73 -17.20
CA LYS A 687 -23.28 -24.14 -16.25
C LYS A 687 -23.61 -23.68 -14.84
N CYS A 688 -23.34 -24.57 -13.88
CA CYS A 688 -23.48 -24.27 -12.47
C CYS A 688 -22.22 -24.78 -11.72
N ARG A 689 -21.60 -23.93 -10.89
CA ARG A 689 -20.48 -24.30 -10.02
C ARG A 689 -20.69 -23.74 -8.63
N ILE A 690 -20.59 -24.60 -7.61
CA ILE A 690 -20.49 -24.21 -6.21
C ILE A 690 -19.02 -24.32 -5.78
N TYR A 691 -18.57 -23.40 -4.93
CA TYR A 691 -17.21 -23.45 -4.42
C TYR A 691 -17.09 -22.83 -3.03
N GLY A 692 -16.12 -23.32 -2.27
CA GLY A 692 -15.71 -22.73 -1.01
C GLY A 692 -14.26 -22.28 -1.08
N THR A 693 -13.95 -21.12 -0.53
CA THR A 693 -12.59 -20.59 -0.44
C THR A 693 -12.28 -20.17 0.99
N ALA A 694 -11.11 -20.58 1.49
CA ALA A 694 -10.54 -20.07 2.71
C ALA A 694 -9.34 -19.18 2.36
N TYR A 695 -9.32 -17.94 2.87
CA TYR A 695 -8.21 -16.99 2.71
C TYR A 695 -7.44 -16.85 4.02
N ASN A 696 -6.15 -16.54 3.94
CA ASN A 696 -5.24 -16.37 5.07
C ASN A 696 -5.28 -17.57 6.03
N VAL A 697 -5.27 -18.79 5.45
CA VAL A 697 -5.55 -20.06 6.14
C VAL A 697 -4.58 -20.31 7.27
N PHE A 698 -3.27 -20.10 6.98
CA PHE A 698 -2.21 -20.39 7.92
C PHE A 698 -0.99 -19.51 7.62
N VAL A 699 -0.36 -18.99 8.65
CA VAL A 699 0.92 -18.28 8.61
C VAL A 699 1.90 -18.93 9.55
N LEU A 700 3.13 -19.10 9.09
CA LEU A 700 4.26 -19.60 9.85
C LEU A 700 5.38 -18.55 9.83
N PRO A 701 5.45 -17.64 10.81
CA PRO A 701 6.62 -16.77 10.99
C PRO A 701 7.85 -17.63 11.34
N PHE A 702 9.04 -17.20 10.90
CA PHE A 702 10.27 -17.93 11.22
C PHE A 702 10.84 -17.55 12.59
N LYS A 703 10.39 -16.41 13.13
CA LYS A 703 10.71 -15.98 14.48
C LYS A 703 9.55 -16.28 15.43
N SER A 704 9.87 -16.91 16.56
CA SER A 704 8.88 -17.30 17.59
C SER A 704 8.16 -16.10 18.20
N GLU A 705 8.83 -14.96 18.28
CA GLU A 705 8.32 -13.70 18.82
C GLU A 705 7.17 -13.14 18.00
N LEU A 706 7.08 -13.53 16.72
CA LEU A 706 6.00 -13.14 15.79
C LEU A 706 4.85 -14.14 15.72
N LYS A 707 4.83 -15.19 16.57
CA LYS A 707 3.82 -16.27 16.52
C LYS A 707 2.36 -15.79 16.63
N HIS A 708 2.13 -14.62 17.23
CA HIS A 708 0.81 -14.03 17.42
C HIS A 708 0.51 -12.90 16.40
N THR A 709 1.41 -12.64 15.47
CA THR A 709 1.28 -11.61 14.46
C THR A 709 1.45 -12.21 13.07
N ASP A 710 0.90 -11.54 12.05
CA ASP A 710 1.13 -11.91 10.65
C ASP A 710 2.17 -10.97 10.05
N PRO A 711 3.40 -11.43 9.78
CA PRO A 711 4.47 -10.56 9.27
C PRO A 711 4.17 -9.94 7.89
N GLU A 712 3.15 -10.43 7.19
CA GLU A 712 2.73 -9.86 5.91
C GLU A 712 2.20 -8.41 6.03
N ASN A 713 1.72 -8.01 7.21
CA ASN A 713 1.32 -6.61 7.48
C ASN A 713 2.50 -5.67 7.71
N ASN A 714 3.76 -6.16 7.55
CA ASN A 714 5.01 -5.42 7.79
C ASN A 714 5.13 -4.84 9.22
N GLY A 715 4.59 -5.56 10.21
CA GLY A 715 4.65 -5.18 11.62
C GLY A 715 3.64 -4.13 12.06
N SER A 716 2.67 -3.76 11.21
CA SER A 716 1.62 -2.81 11.56
C SER A 716 0.74 -3.32 12.70
N ASP A 717 0.36 -2.42 13.59
CA ASP A 717 -0.51 -2.62 14.74
C ASP A 717 -1.94 -2.09 14.52
N THR A 718 -2.20 -1.47 13.37
CA THR A 718 -3.48 -0.77 13.14
C THR A 718 -4.64 -1.72 12.97
N PHE A 719 -4.44 -2.86 12.31
CA PHE A 719 -5.46 -3.89 12.16
C PHE A 719 -4.84 -5.25 11.78
N PRO A 720 -5.23 -6.38 12.39
CA PRO A 720 -4.71 -7.69 12.05
C PRO A 720 -5.24 -8.18 10.70
N LEU A 721 -4.45 -9.00 10.00
CA LEU A 721 -4.91 -9.76 8.86
C LEU A 721 -5.79 -10.91 9.35
N TYR A 722 -7.04 -10.93 8.94
CA TYR A 722 -8.03 -11.92 9.38
C TYR A 722 -8.21 -13.06 8.38
N LYS A 723 -8.72 -14.19 8.87
CA LYS A 723 -9.14 -15.32 8.03
C LYS A 723 -10.51 -15.04 7.44
N THR A 724 -10.72 -15.42 6.17
CA THR A 724 -12.01 -15.28 5.51
C THR A 724 -12.44 -16.61 4.93
N TYR A 725 -13.69 -17.00 5.18
CA TYR A 725 -14.31 -18.17 4.59
C TYR A 725 -15.44 -17.72 3.67
N LEU A 726 -15.37 -18.12 2.43
CA LEU A 726 -16.33 -17.74 1.38
C LEU A 726 -17.02 -18.99 0.82
N LEU A 727 -18.32 -18.90 0.65
CA LEU A 727 -19.13 -19.85 -0.12
C LEU A 727 -19.69 -19.13 -1.34
N GLY A 728 -19.46 -19.65 -2.53
CA GLY A 728 -19.87 -19.02 -3.77
C GLY A 728 -20.63 -19.94 -4.71
N LEU A 729 -21.55 -19.35 -5.49
CA LEU A 729 -22.33 -20.01 -6.53
C LEU A 729 -22.20 -19.23 -7.83
N ASN A 730 -21.74 -19.90 -8.90
CA ASN A 730 -21.69 -19.33 -10.24
C ASN A 730 -22.68 -20.06 -11.14
N VAL A 731 -23.60 -19.33 -11.76
CA VAL A 731 -24.61 -19.87 -12.66
C VAL A 731 -24.55 -19.12 -14.00
N SER A 732 -24.59 -19.87 -15.12
CA SER A 732 -24.71 -19.32 -16.48
C SER A 732 -25.94 -19.93 -17.13
N PHE A 733 -26.75 -19.10 -17.79
CA PHE A 733 -27.98 -19.47 -18.50
C PHE A 733 -27.81 -19.42 -20.01
#